data_e951c37227881e9402cc357efb995fd3
#
_entry.id   e951c37227881e9402cc357efb995fd3
#
_cell.length_a   1.000
_cell.length_b   1.000
_cell.length_c   1.000
_cell.angle_alpha   90.00
_cell.angle_beta   90.00
_cell.angle_gamma   90.00
#
_symmetry.space_group_name_H-M   'P 1'
#
loop_
_entity.id
_entity.type
_entity.pdbx_description
1 polymer ?
#
loop_
_entity_poly.entity_id
_entity_poly.type
_entity_poly.pdbx_seq_one_letter_code
_entity_poly.pdbx_strand_id
1 'polypeptide(L)'
;MKLTRLIVKNTRFSCQFWCFLLLAFFSAFVQAQTVKGTVSDSQGPLPGVNVFLKESSKGTTTDFDGNFVLQDVSKGATLVFSYIGYKSQEVIVSGADLNVTMQEDAQALEEVVVVGYGVQKKKDLTGSISSISTDDIQKTNTVSLDQAIQGRAAGVTVSGTSGAPGASPTVRIRGTGTVNNSDPLYVIDGVPINDIANFNMADAASIDVLKDASATAIYGSRGANGVILIETKKGSKRKTTVSYNVYTGVQNKIDNLDVLTGPQWAMLVNEANTNDGTAIDPELANPGALPTYNWKDAAYRSGFIQDHQLSISGGSEKSTYYISYGYISQDGILKESGYSRHNFRVNNTYQVGKKIKVGHNIQYSNSDRTSVPEVGGNPWQRAAFVGYVTDPVSPIYAPDGSLGIPGYSSAINALGLVEYGKRNRKKESFFGNLFVELDLAEGLKFKSNYGLEITNVKSDNYVPEYFVGPTYNSPVSSYTLSRSENRVMVLSNTLNYLKVFKDKHNFNALLGQEIQNLNANNVQAERSEIPSSVANPTLGSGNVSTSTNNGGISESKLLSFFGRLNYNYDERYLITATYRFDGSSRFGENQRWGKFPSVALGWNVHNEHFYNIGFLNQLKFRAGWGETGNQNIPNSSTFNTLNLNTNYIYGADQVTTVGAAPLRPGNQDLKWETTVTKNVGVDLGLFNNSLTLTADYFIKNTTDLLLAIPILNTAGYKTSPYGNAGDIENKGFELTANYRKSFGDFSFNLGGNISFVKNKVISLADDGILIGSNRSKDYSRTEAGHPIASFYGYEMIGIFQTQDEVDNSAVLPKTQPGDVKYRDLNDDGIINDDDRKYIGSPFPDYTYGMSLDMNYKQFDFSMFFQGSQGNDILNHTIYWLEADLGTNMSTNMLNRWTGEGTSNTLPRVTFANNGVNMPKSSSRYVKDGSYLRLKNVQLGYSLPQDMLDKTPISSLRIYLAAQNLLTFTKYEGMDPEVGVDTSDNGTSPLDIGIDNGLYPSARTFTLGLNIKF
;
A
#
# COMPACT_ATOMS: atom_id res chain seq x y z
N MET A 1 84.33 16.47 -14.71
CA MET A 1 82.95 16.44 -14.18
C MET A 1 82.91 17.26 -12.91
N LYS A 2 83.18 18.50 -12.95
CA LYS A 2 83.03 19.50 -11.87
C LYS A 2 83.35 20.87 -12.56
N LEU A 3 82.36 21.53 -13.08
CA LEU A 3 82.37 22.97 -13.44
C LEU A 3 81.08 23.34 -14.21
N THR A 4 79.95 23.25 -13.54
CA THR A 4 78.67 23.81 -14.06
C THR A 4 77.71 24.09 -12.91
N ARG A 5 78.16 24.55 -11.76
CA ARG A 5 77.29 24.84 -10.61
C ARG A 5 77.55 26.21 -9.96
N LEU A 6 77.82 27.23 -10.72
CA LEU A 6 78.11 28.55 -10.11
C LEU A 6 77.63 29.82 -10.88
N ILE A 7 76.69 29.66 -11.84
CA ILE A 7 76.18 30.88 -12.58
C ILE A 7 74.65 31.00 -12.53
N VAL A 8 73.94 30.20 -11.70
CA VAL A 8 72.39 30.26 -11.61
C VAL A 8 71.95 30.84 -10.26
N LYS A 9 72.79 31.45 -9.43
CA LYS A 9 72.39 31.94 -8.11
C LYS A 9 72.11 33.44 -7.97
N ASN A 10 72.34 34.25 -8.96
CA ASN A 10 72.18 35.72 -8.83
C ASN A 10 71.08 36.36 -9.68
N THR A 11 70.30 35.61 -10.47
CA THR A 11 69.16 36.16 -11.23
C THR A 11 67.82 35.91 -10.65
N ARG A 12 67.75 35.09 -9.58
CA ARG A 12 66.44 34.79 -8.91
C ARG A 12 66.05 35.83 -7.85
N PHE A 13 66.97 36.63 -7.33
CA PHE A 13 66.63 37.55 -6.24
C PHE A 13 66.01 38.86 -6.73
N SER A 14 66.31 39.28 -7.99
CA SER A 14 65.74 40.48 -8.54
C SER A 14 64.32 40.35 -9.09
N CYS A 15 63.98 39.18 -9.60
CA CYS A 15 62.59 38.90 -10.14
C CYS A 15 61.56 38.67 -9.07
N GLN A 16 61.91 38.05 -7.92
CA GLN A 16 61.02 37.81 -6.78
C GLN A 16 60.73 39.14 -6.03
N PHE A 17 61.66 40.12 -6.00
CA PHE A 17 61.39 41.38 -5.33
C PHE A 17 60.46 42.28 -6.15
N TRP A 18 60.52 42.24 -7.51
CA TRP A 18 59.58 42.94 -8.35
C TRP A 18 58.22 42.28 -8.48
N CYS A 19 58.10 40.96 -8.41
CA CYS A 19 56.85 40.25 -8.30
C CYS A 19 56.15 40.49 -6.95
N PHE A 20 56.88 40.60 -5.84
CA PHE A 20 56.32 40.94 -4.54
C PHE A 20 55.85 42.40 -4.46
N LEU A 21 56.51 43.32 -5.08
CA LEU A 21 56.09 44.71 -5.18
C LEU A 21 54.92 44.91 -6.14
N LEU A 22 54.79 44.14 -7.21
CA LEU A 22 53.62 44.11 -8.09
C LEU A 22 52.42 43.43 -7.44
N LEU A 23 52.61 42.39 -6.68
CA LEU A 23 51.53 41.75 -5.86
C LEU A 23 51.09 42.65 -4.70
N ALA A 24 51.98 43.46 -4.12
CA ALA A 24 51.62 44.41 -3.07
C ALA A 24 50.92 45.68 -3.61
N PHE A 25 51.05 45.99 -4.89
CA PHE A 25 50.34 47.10 -5.53
C PHE A 25 48.98 46.71 -6.09
N PHE A 26 48.70 45.39 -6.28
CA PHE A 26 47.37 44.86 -6.70
C PHE A 26 46.46 44.50 -5.54
N SER A 27 46.93 44.59 -4.29
CA SER A 27 46.11 44.36 -3.09
C SER A 27 45.42 45.63 -2.55
N ALA A 28 45.37 46.69 -3.35
CA ALA A 28 44.66 47.91 -2.98
C ALA A 28 43.27 47.94 -3.63
N PHE A 29 42.26 47.92 -2.72
CA PHE A 29 40.84 48.28 -2.95
C PHE A 29 39.92 47.22 -3.51
N VAL A 30 39.77 46.09 -2.81
CA VAL A 30 38.45 45.51 -2.66
C VAL A 30 37.88 46.01 -1.32
N GLN A 31 37.17 47.13 -1.31
CA GLN A 31 36.37 47.55 -0.15
C GLN A 31 35.18 46.65 -0.05
N ALA A 32 35.27 45.63 0.81
CA ALA A 32 34.10 44.87 1.23
C ALA A 32 33.23 45.78 2.08
N GLN A 33 31.96 45.92 1.73
CA GLN A 33 30.99 46.74 2.44
C GLN A 33 29.86 45.84 2.98
N THR A 34 29.19 46.34 4.00
CA THR A 34 27.93 45.73 4.44
C THR A 34 26.81 46.27 3.56
N VAL A 35 26.12 45.37 2.86
CA VAL A 35 24.91 45.72 2.09
C VAL A 35 23.69 45.42 2.91
N LYS A 36 22.81 46.38 3.05
CA LYS A 36 21.52 46.25 3.70
C LYS A 36 20.43 46.77 2.77
N GLY A 37 19.19 46.35 3.00
CA GLY A 37 18.08 46.83 2.19
C GLY A 37 16.80 46.12 2.52
N THR A 38 15.75 46.44 1.76
CA THR A 38 14.42 45.89 1.95
C THR A 38 13.99 45.16 0.66
N VAL A 39 13.43 43.99 0.81
CA VAL A 39 12.77 43.25 -0.26
C VAL A 39 11.25 43.36 -0.07
N SER A 40 10.55 43.75 -1.12
CA SER A 40 9.09 43.95 -1.12
C SER A 40 8.49 43.42 -2.42
N ASP A 41 7.18 43.31 -2.44
CA ASP A 41 6.37 43.12 -3.65
C ASP A 41 5.36 44.26 -3.81
N SER A 42 4.32 44.06 -4.65
CA SER A 42 3.24 45.04 -4.86
C SER A 42 2.31 45.19 -3.66
N GLN A 43 2.37 44.33 -2.64
CA GLN A 43 1.48 44.30 -1.46
C GLN A 43 2.22 44.70 -0.18
N GLY A 44 3.57 44.69 -0.18
CA GLY A 44 4.33 45.10 1.01
C GLY A 44 5.69 44.39 1.14
N PRO A 45 6.32 44.46 2.32
CA PRO A 45 7.57 43.80 2.62
C PRO A 45 7.47 42.27 2.53
N LEU A 46 8.49 41.61 1.99
CA LEU A 46 8.56 40.14 1.83
C LEU A 46 9.52 39.53 2.86
N PRO A 47 9.02 38.87 3.90
CA PRO A 47 9.85 38.13 4.85
C PRO A 47 10.31 36.79 4.29
N GLY A 48 11.51 36.32 4.68
CA GLY A 48 12.00 34.99 4.33
C GLY A 48 12.57 34.87 2.92
N VAL A 49 12.80 35.96 2.19
CA VAL A 49 13.48 35.97 0.90
C VAL A 49 14.95 35.60 1.09
N ASN A 50 15.43 34.59 0.37
CA ASN A 50 16.83 34.23 0.35
C ASN A 50 17.62 35.25 -0.47
N VAL A 51 18.63 35.87 0.11
CA VAL A 51 19.53 36.80 -0.50
C VAL A 51 20.95 36.24 -0.46
N PHE A 52 21.53 35.89 -1.58
CA PHE A 52 22.85 35.29 -1.60
C PHE A 52 23.74 35.89 -2.68
N LEU A 53 25.04 35.92 -2.42
CA LEU A 53 26.05 36.42 -3.31
C LEU A 53 26.26 35.37 -4.42
N LYS A 54 26.09 35.76 -5.69
CA LYS A 54 26.25 34.89 -6.85
C LYS A 54 27.62 34.22 -6.82
N GLU A 55 27.67 32.90 -7.08
CA GLU A 55 28.88 32.07 -7.07
C GLU A 55 29.62 31.98 -5.71
N SER A 56 28.93 32.32 -4.61
CA SER A 56 29.41 32.20 -3.24
C SER A 56 28.40 31.44 -2.35
N SER A 57 28.89 30.90 -1.24
CA SER A 57 28.04 30.32 -0.21
C SER A 57 27.52 31.34 0.83
N LYS A 58 27.87 32.62 0.66
CA LYS A 58 27.39 33.70 1.55
C LYS A 58 25.98 34.12 1.18
N GLY A 59 25.10 34.13 2.16
CA GLY A 59 23.72 34.55 2.01
C GLY A 59 23.08 34.91 3.34
N THR A 60 21.91 35.54 3.29
CA THR A 60 21.04 35.87 4.43
C THR A 60 19.60 35.73 3.99
N THR A 61 18.66 35.83 4.93
CA THR A 61 17.23 35.89 4.64
C THR A 61 16.67 37.22 5.12
N THR A 62 15.59 37.68 4.47
CA THR A 62 14.90 38.88 4.95
C THR A 62 14.14 38.62 6.26
N ASP A 63 14.14 39.62 7.15
CA ASP A 63 13.35 39.64 8.36
C ASP A 63 11.84 39.90 8.05
N PHE A 64 11.02 40.07 9.10
CA PHE A 64 9.57 40.30 8.97
C PHE A 64 9.19 41.59 8.26
N ASP A 65 10.05 42.58 8.32
CA ASP A 65 9.87 43.88 7.66
C ASP A 65 10.53 43.86 6.27
N GLY A 66 10.91 42.66 5.78
CA GLY A 66 11.57 42.49 4.50
C GLY A 66 13.01 42.95 4.46
N ASN A 67 13.63 43.30 5.59
CA ASN A 67 15.00 43.86 5.63
C ASN A 67 16.02 42.71 5.59
N PHE A 68 17.13 42.92 4.92
CA PHE A 68 18.28 42.02 4.94
C PHE A 68 19.56 42.77 5.21
N VAL A 69 20.54 42.09 5.77
CA VAL A 69 21.91 42.59 5.99
C VAL A 69 22.89 41.50 5.56
N LEU A 70 23.77 41.84 4.61
CA LEU A 70 24.82 40.93 4.13
C LEU A 70 26.16 41.61 4.26
N GLN A 71 27.06 41.05 5.05
CA GLN A 71 28.40 41.60 5.32
C GLN A 71 29.40 41.14 4.27
N ASP A 72 30.49 41.89 4.11
CA ASP A 72 31.64 41.61 3.25
C ASP A 72 31.26 41.38 1.78
N VAL A 73 30.45 42.23 1.23
CA VAL A 73 30.07 42.23 -0.19
C VAL A 73 30.89 43.27 -0.95
N SER A 74 31.51 42.88 -2.06
CA SER A 74 32.25 43.79 -2.90
C SER A 74 31.31 44.64 -3.73
N LYS A 75 31.62 45.92 -3.91
CA LYS A 75 30.91 46.80 -4.84
C LYS A 75 31.02 46.24 -6.26
N GLY A 76 29.88 46.13 -6.95
CA GLY A 76 29.80 45.48 -8.28
C GLY A 76 29.51 43.99 -8.24
N ALA A 77 29.43 43.36 -7.04
CA ALA A 77 29.00 41.98 -6.90
C ALA A 77 27.52 41.82 -7.23
N THR A 78 27.11 40.63 -7.67
CA THR A 78 25.73 40.34 -7.99
C THR A 78 25.08 39.59 -6.80
N LEU A 79 24.00 40.13 -6.26
CA LEU A 79 23.16 39.43 -5.31
C LEU A 79 21.98 38.75 -6.03
N VAL A 80 21.64 37.53 -5.62
CA VAL A 80 20.53 36.79 -6.13
C VAL A 80 19.45 36.73 -5.04
N PHE A 81 18.27 37.22 -5.36
CA PHE A 81 17.09 37.22 -4.52
C PHE A 81 16.18 36.09 -4.99
N SER A 82 15.84 35.16 -4.14
CA SER A 82 14.92 34.06 -4.46
C SER A 82 13.94 33.80 -3.35
N TYR A 83 12.67 33.67 -3.71
CA TYR A 83 11.57 33.36 -2.80
C TYR A 83 10.54 32.47 -3.50
N ILE A 84 9.89 31.59 -2.76
CA ILE A 84 8.89 30.68 -3.33
C ILE A 84 7.71 31.50 -3.86
N GLY A 85 7.35 31.30 -5.13
CA GLY A 85 6.28 32.06 -5.79
C GLY A 85 6.72 33.36 -6.47
N TYR A 86 8.03 33.69 -6.46
CA TYR A 86 8.59 34.91 -7.08
C TYR A 86 9.68 34.58 -8.08
N LYS A 87 9.83 35.42 -9.13
CA LYS A 87 10.93 35.33 -10.07
C LYS A 87 12.23 35.63 -9.36
N SER A 88 13.17 34.73 -9.46
CA SER A 88 14.54 35.00 -8.96
C SER A 88 15.12 36.19 -9.68
N GLN A 89 15.63 37.18 -8.93
CA GLN A 89 16.21 38.41 -9.46
C GLN A 89 17.68 38.49 -9.13
N GLU A 90 18.48 38.90 -10.11
CA GLU A 90 19.92 39.21 -9.97
C GLU A 90 20.10 40.72 -9.96
N VAL A 91 20.66 41.26 -8.89
CA VAL A 91 20.86 42.70 -8.72
C VAL A 91 22.35 42.99 -8.44
N ILE A 92 22.94 43.92 -9.19
CA ILE A 92 24.33 44.32 -9.00
C ILE A 92 24.39 45.33 -7.86
N VAL A 93 25.26 45.10 -6.90
CA VAL A 93 25.49 45.97 -5.75
C VAL A 93 26.14 47.28 -6.20
N SER A 94 25.35 48.34 -6.23
CA SER A 94 25.81 49.69 -6.57
C SER A 94 26.16 50.54 -5.35
N GLY A 95 25.64 50.21 -4.17
CA GLY A 95 25.82 50.95 -2.93
C GLY A 95 25.57 50.09 -1.69
N ALA A 96 25.62 50.67 -0.48
CA ALA A 96 25.38 49.99 0.79
C ALA A 96 23.90 49.72 1.07
N ASP A 97 23.00 50.50 0.47
CA ASP A 97 21.54 50.32 0.60
C ASP A 97 20.95 49.84 -0.72
N LEU A 98 20.19 48.72 -0.69
CA LEU A 98 19.67 48.05 -1.87
C LEU A 98 18.23 47.61 -1.65
N ASN A 99 17.26 48.33 -2.20
CA ASN A 99 15.85 47.97 -2.16
C ASN A 99 15.46 47.20 -3.44
N VAL A 100 14.80 46.06 -3.27
CA VAL A 100 14.43 45.14 -4.35
C VAL A 100 12.95 44.87 -4.31
N THR A 101 12.25 45.09 -5.43
CA THR A 101 10.85 44.70 -5.58
C THR A 101 10.78 43.41 -6.39
N MET A 102 10.38 42.31 -5.75
CA MET A 102 10.22 41.04 -6.41
C MET A 102 8.91 40.97 -7.19
N GLN A 103 8.96 40.35 -8.35
CA GLN A 103 7.78 40.09 -9.17
C GLN A 103 7.30 38.67 -8.89
N GLU A 104 6.00 38.51 -8.65
CA GLU A 104 5.39 37.20 -8.56
C GLU A 104 5.71 36.36 -9.82
N ASP A 105 6.17 35.15 -9.61
CA ASP A 105 6.41 34.23 -10.70
C ASP A 105 5.14 33.44 -10.99
N ALA A 106 4.35 33.91 -11.93
CA ALA A 106 3.21 33.18 -12.43
C ALA A 106 3.61 31.79 -13.04
N GLN A 107 4.91 31.58 -13.32
CA GLN A 107 5.46 30.30 -13.78
C GLN A 107 5.84 29.35 -12.63
N ALA A 108 6.05 29.82 -11.40
CA ALA A 108 6.33 28.98 -10.25
C ALA A 108 5.11 28.13 -9.80
N LEU A 109 3.95 28.35 -10.39
CA LEU A 109 2.70 27.57 -10.25
C LEU A 109 2.53 26.48 -11.31
N GLU A 110 3.51 26.24 -12.17
CA GLU A 110 3.47 25.16 -13.16
C GLU A 110 3.95 23.84 -12.53
N GLU A 111 3.17 23.31 -11.60
CA GLU A 111 3.35 21.93 -11.13
C GLU A 111 3.24 20.98 -12.33
N VAL A 112 4.32 20.23 -12.59
CA VAL A 112 4.41 19.28 -13.69
C VAL A 112 4.12 17.89 -13.13
N VAL A 113 3.17 17.20 -13.75
CA VAL A 113 2.75 15.84 -13.39
C VAL A 113 3.24 14.88 -14.46
N VAL A 114 3.75 13.73 -14.05
CA VAL A 114 4.09 12.66 -14.99
C VAL A 114 2.82 11.97 -15.45
N VAL A 115 2.65 11.85 -16.76
CA VAL A 115 1.48 11.24 -17.37
C VAL A 115 1.95 10.21 -18.40
N GLY A 116 2.02 8.97 -18.00
CA GLY A 116 2.49 7.89 -18.85
C GLY A 116 3.94 8.08 -19.30
N TYR A 117 4.17 8.08 -20.60
CA TYR A 117 5.51 8.23 -21.20
C TYR A 117 5.93 9.68 -21.42
N GLY A 118 5.35 10.65 -20.70
CA GLY A 118 5.65 12.06 -20.82
C GLY A 118 5.25 12.86 -19.58
N VAL A 119 5.52 14.15 -19.60
CA VAL A 119 5.16 15.09 -18.53
C VAL A 119 4.16 16.12 -19.07
N GLN A 120 3.22 16.55 -18.23
CA GLN A 120 2.25 17.60 -18.55
C GLN A 120 2.16 18.59 -17.39
N LYS A 121 1.83 19.84 -17.70
CA LYS A 121 1.52 20.83 -16.67
C LYS A 121 0.20 20.45 -16.00
N LYS A 122 0.10 20.54 -14.68
CA LYS A 122 -1.10 20.19 -13.91
C LYS A 122 -2.34 20.90 -14.44
N LYS A 123 -2.19 22.18 -14.86
CA LYS A 123 -3.28 22.95 -15.46
C LYS A 123 -3.81 22.37 -16.79
N ASP A 124 -2.98 21.62 -17.53
CA ASP A 124 -3.34 21.04 -18.84
C ASP A 124 -3.89 19.62 -18.74
N LEU A 125 -3.94 19.03 -17.54
CA LEU A 125 -4.47 17.68 -17.35
C LEU A 125 -5.97 17.63 -17.64
N THR A 126 -6.40 16.66 -18.43
CA THR A 126 -7.82 16.40 -18.74
C THR A 126 -8.39 15.22 -17.98
N GLY A 127 -7.52 14.32 -17.47
CA GLY A 127 -7.89 13.14 -16.69
C GLY A 127 -7.95 13.40 -15.18
N SER A 128 -8.58 12.47 -14.45
CA SER A 128 -8.61 12.47 -12.99
C SER A 128 -7.32 11.89 -12.42
N ILE A 129 -6.45 12.74 -11.87
CA ILE A 129 -5.16 12.38 -11.29
C ILE A 129 -5.08 12.96 -9.87
N SER A 130 -4.64 12.15 -8.92
CA SER A 130 -4.32 12.59 -7.55
C SER A 130 -2.82 12.53 -7.33
N SER A 131 -2.19 13.68 -7.09
CA SER A 131 -0.78 13.77 -6.72
C SER A 131 -0.65 13.80 -5.19
N ILE A 132 0.22 12.97 -4.64
CA ILE A 132 0.55 12.91 -3.22
C ILE A 132 1.93 13.50 -3.04
N SER A 133 2.05 14.49 -2.17
CA SER A 133 3.34 15.16 -1.95
C SER A 133 4.32 14.25 -1.20
N THR A 134 5.59 14.38 -1.53
CA THR A 134 6.66 13.65 -0.82
C THR A 134 6.79 14.07 0.63
N ASP A 135 6.46 15.31 0.95
CA ASP A 135 6.49 15.81 2.32
C ASP A 135 5.43 15.08 3.17
N ASP A 136 4.24 14.85 2.62
CA ASP A 136 3.18 14.09 3.31
C ASP A 136 3.56 12.63 3.53
N ILE A 137 4.28 12.05 2.56
CA ILE A 137 4.78 10.68 2.66
C ILE A 137 5.88 10.57 3.72
N GLN A 138 6.83 11.50 3.74
CA GLN A 138 7.96 11.50 4.69
C GLN A 138 7.53 11.73 6.13
N LYS A 139 6.40 12.39 6.38
CA LYS A 139 5.81 12.52 7.71
C LYS A 139 5.21 11.21 8.23
N THR A 140 5.03 10.22 7.36
CA THR A 140 4.46 8.92 7.70
C THR A 140 5.60 7.92 7.89
N ASN A 141 5.90 7.54 9.14
CA ASN A 141 6.97 6.58 9.47
C ASN A 141 6.52 5.13 9.21
N THR A 142 6.10 4.81 7.98
CA THR A 142 5.62 3.48 7.58
C THR A 142 6.66 2.73 6.75
N VAL A 143 6.59 1.40 6.78
CA VAL A 143 7.51 0.51 6.06
C VAL A 143 7.16 0.39 4.57
N SER A 144 5.86 0.50 4.23
CA SER A 144 5.29 0.26 2.91
C SER A 144 4.78 1.56 2.28
N LEU A 145 5.02 1.72 0.95
CA LEU A 145 4.46 2.81 0.15
C LEU A 145 2.94 2.80 0.18
N ASP A 146 2.33 1.62 0.09
CA ASP A 146 0.88 1.48 0.05
C ASP A 146 0.22 1.99 1.34
N GLN A 147 0.84 1.76 2.50
CA GLN A 147 0.39 2.35 3.76
C GLN A 147 0.54 3.88 3.78
N ALA A 148 1.56 4.41 3.13
CA ALA A 148 1.80 5.85 3.10
C ALA A 148 0.77 6.62 2.26
N ILE A 149 0.18 5.99 1.24
CA ILE A 149 -0.85 6.61 0.39
C ILE A 149 -2.28 6.44 0.95
N GLN A 150 -2.46 5.62 1.99
CA GLN A 150 -3.75 5.33 2.59
C GLN A 150 -4.47 6.60 3.07
N GLY A 151 -5.72 6.81 2.60
CA GLY A 151 -6.56 7.95 2.97
C GLY A 151 -6.10 9.30 2.42
N ARG A 152 -5.02 9.37 1.62
CA ARG A 152 -4.48 10.63 1.08
C ARG A 152 -5.01 10.99 -0.31
N ALA A 153 -5.60 10.06 -1.01
CA ALA A 153 -6.18 10.29 -2.33
C ALA A 153 -7.64 9.80 -2.37
N ALA A 154 -8.56 10.66 -2.80
CA ALA A 154 -9.96 10.27 -3.00
C ALA A 154 -10.05 9.14 -4.03
N GLY A 155 -10.93 8.15 -3.79
CA GLY A 155 -11.11 6.99 -4.65
C GLY A 155 -10.01 5.94 -4.54
N VAL A 156 -9.05 6.09 -3.61
CA VAL A 156 -8.01 5.09 -3.31
C VAL A 156 -8.29 4.49 -1.94
N THR A 157 -8.65 3.23 -1.93
CA THR A 157 -8.83 2.45 -0.70
C THR A 157 -7.62 1.57 -0.49
N VAL A 158 -7.02 1.66 0.68
CA VAL A 158 -5.92 0.78 1.11
C VAL A 158 -6.39 0.03 2.33
N SER A 159 -6.47 -1.29 2.22
CA SER A 159 -6.95 -2.17 3.28
C SER A 159 -5.81 -3.03 3.80
N GLY A 160 -5.62 -3.05 5.10
CA GLY A 160 -4.64 -3.93 5.75
C GLY A 160 -5.08 -5.40 5.65
N THR A 161 -4.23 -6.24 5.10
CA THR A 161 -4.42 -7.70 5.14
C THR A 161 -3.85 -8.30 6.41
N SER A 162 -2.87 -7.60 7.01
CA SER A 162 -2.17 -7.98 8.24
C SER A 162 -1.38 -6.78 8.77
N GLY A 163 -1.32 -6.63 10.10
CA GLY A 163 -0.44 -5.70 10.80
C GLY A 163 0.98 -6.23 11.03
N ALA A 164 1.32 -7.41 10.52
CA ALA A 164 2.62 -8.04 10.70
C ALA A 164 3.76 -7.25 10.04
N PRO A 165 4.99 -7.33 10.58
CA PRO A 165 6.16 -6.69 9.98
C PRO A 165 6.34 -7.04 8.51
N GLY A 166 6.56 -6.01 7.67
CA GLY A 166 6.77 -6.18 6.23
C GLY A 166 5.56 -6.72 5.44
N ALA A 167 4.35 -6.72 6.01
CA ALA A 167 3.13 -7.06 5.27
C ALA A 167 2.78 -5.95 4.27
N SER A 168 2.25 -6.34 3.11
CA SER A 168 1.77 -5.41 2.09
C SER A 168 0.25 -5.34 2.14
N PRO A 169 -0.35 -4.16 2.29
CA PRO A 169 -1.79 -3.98 2.19
C PRO A 169 -2.27 -4.14 0.74
N THR A 170 -3.56 -4.34 0.55
CA THR A 170 -4.19 -4.29 -0.76
C THR A 170 -4.61 -2.87 -1.11
N VAL A 171 -4.38 -2.47 -2.36
CA VAL A 171 -4.77 -1.16 -2.89
C VAL A 171 -5.87 -1.33 -3.93
N ARG A 172 -6.92 -0.53 -3.83
CA ARG A 172 -8.01 -0.50 -4.80
C ARG A 172 -8.28 0.93 -5.25
N ILE A 173 -8.43 1.14 -6.57
CA ILE A 173 -8.72 2.44 -7.15
C ILE A 173 -10.11 2.41 -7.78
N ARG A 174 -11.02 3.23 -7.24
CA ARG A 174 -12.42 3.34 -7.67
C ARG A 174 -13.16 2.00 -7.58
N GLY A 175 -12.94 1.27 -6.48
CA GLY A 175 -13.60 0.00 -6.17
C GLY A 175 -12.94 -1.22 -6.83
N THR A 176 -13.57 -2.37 -6.63
CA THR A 176 -13.15 -3.66 -7.17
C THR A 176 -13.81 -3.89 -8.51
N GLY A 177 -13.04 -3.96 -9.58
CA GLY A 177 -13.54 -4.09 -10.96
C GLY A 177 -13.51 -5.49 -11.52
N THR A 178 -12.86 -6.46 -10.86
CA THR A 178 -12.77 -7.84 -11.30
C THR A 178 -12.73 -8.78 -10.09
N VAL A 179 -13.15 -10.01 -10.25
CA VAL A 179 -13.04 -11.07 -9.23
C VAL A 179 -11.65 -11.72 -9.20
N ASN A 180 -10.79 -11.36 -10.15
CA ASN A 180 -9.38 -11.71 -10.15
C ASN A 180 -8.54 -10.68 -9.40
N ASN A 181 -7.22 -10.65 -9.61
CA ASN A 181 -6.37 -9.62 -9.00
C ASN A 181 -6.79 -8.22 -9.48
N SER A 182 -7.25 -7.40 -8.54
CA SER A 182 -7.68 -6.01 -8.73
C SER A 182 -6.65 -4.98 -8.29
N ASP A 183 -5.37 -5.36 -8.08
CA ASP A 183 -4.30 -4.45 -7.70
C ASP A 183 -3.99 -3.46 -8.84
N PRO A 184 -3.65 -2.19 -8.53
CA PRO A 184 -3.24 -1.23 -9.53
C PRO A 184 -1.87 -1.59 -10.13
N LEU A 185 -1.59 -1.06 -11.32
CA LEU A 185 -0.26 -1.12 -11.91
C LEU A 185 0.66 -0.11 -11.25
N TYR A 186 1.82 -0.54 -10.79
CA TYR A 186 2.90 0.36 -10.34
C TYR A 186 3.87 0.62 -11.47
N VAL A 187 4.26 1.89 -11.63
CA VAL A 187 5.23 2.32 -12.64
C VAL A 187 6.28 3.20 -11.97
N ILE A 188 7.54 2.75 -11.95
CA ILE A 188 8.66 3.50 -11.37
C ILE A 188 9.54 4.05 -12.50
N ASP A 189 9.74 5.37 -12.54
CA ASP A 189 10.56 6.07 -13.56
C ASP A 189 10.19 5.64 -15.00
N GLY A 190 8.90 5.40 -15.23
CA GLY A 190 8.35 5.00 -16.54
C GLY A 190 8.49 3.50 -16.86
N VAL A 191 8.87 2.66 -15.91
CA VAL A 191 8.93 1.20 -16.07
C VAL A 191 7.85 0.53 -15.22
N PRO A 192 6.94 -0.23 -15.83
CA PRO A 192 5.98 -1.04 -15.11
C PRO A 192 6.66 -2.15 -14.31
N ILE A 193 6.28 -2.32 -13.05
CA ILE A 193 6.78 -3.35 -12.14
C ILE A 193 5.64 -4.16 -11.55
N ASN A 194 5.97 -5.38 -11.12
CA ASN A 194 4.99 -6.28 -10.51
C ASN A 194 4.98 -6.24 -8.98
N ASP A 195 6.05 -5.76 -8.34
CA ASP A 195 6.22 -5.86 -6.90
C ASP A 195 6.83 -4.59 -6.30
N ILE A 196 6.01 -3.86 -5.54
CA ILE A 196 6.40 -2.61 -4.88
C ILE A 196 6.90 -2.81 -3.44
N ALA A 197 6.72 -3.99 -2.83
CA ALA A 197 6.95 -4.22 -1.40
C ALA A 197 8.36 -3.84 -0.91
N ASN A 198 9.37 -3.95 -1.77
CA ASN A 198 10.74 -3.61 -1.44
C ASN A 198 11.18 -2.20 -1.90
N PHE A 199 10.23 -1.36 -2.36
CA PHE A 199 10.53 0.02 -2.69
C PHE A 199 10.77 0.86 -1.43
N ASN A 200 11.82 1.69 -1.44
CA ASN A 200 12.10 2.61 -0.35
C ASN A 200 11.38 3.93 -0.56
N MET A 201 10.40 4.25 0.29
CA MET A 201 9.62 5.49 0.21
C MET A 201 10.47 6.75 0.28
N ALA A 202 11.59 6.72 1.02
CA ALA A 202 12.49 7.86 1.13
C ALA A 202 13.09 8.28 -0.22
N ASP A 203 13.08 7.38 -1.21
CA ASP A 203 13.57 7.64 -2.57
C ASP A 203 12.50 8.21 -3.52
N ALA A 204 11.22 8.24 -3.12
CA ALA A 204 10.17 8.83 -3.94
C ALA A 204 10.32 10.36 -4.01
N ALA A 205 10.14 10.92 -5.20
CA ALA A 205 10.07 12.36 -5.49
C ALA A 205 8.62 12.81 -5.71
N SER A 206 7.79 12.01 -6.36
CA SER A 206 6.34 12.19 -6.47
C SER A 206 5.62 10.86 -6.57
N ILE A 207 4.36 10.85 -6.19
CA ILE A 207 3.43 9.74 -6.41
C ILE A 207 2.16 10.31 -7.01
N ASP A 208 1.83 9.83 -8.20
CA ASP A 208 0.66 10.25 -8.94
C ASP A 208 -0.25 9.04 -9.17
N VAL A 209 -1.51 9.15 -8.78
CA VAL A 209 -2.51 8.09 -8.95
C VAL A 209 -3.42 8.44 -10.12
N LEU A 210 -3.34 7.66 -11.19
CA LEU A 210 -4.19 7.76 -12.37
C LEU A 210 -5.45 6.92 -12.16
N LYS A 211 -6.63 7.56 -12.16
CA LYS A 211 -7.88 6.92 -11.73
C LYS A 211 -8.87 6.66 -12.85
N ASP A 212 -8.78 7.36 -13.96
CA ASP A 212 -9.71 7.22 -15.09
C ASP A 212 -9.05 6.65 -16.36
N ALA A 213 -9.86 6.12 -17.27
CA ALA A 213 -9.33 5.51 -18.49
C ALA A 213 -8.62 6.51 -19.40
N SER A 214 -8.92 7.81 -19.36
CA SER A 214 -8.24 8.79 -20.20
C SER A 214 -6.79 8.98 -19.78
N ALA A 215 -6.49 8.81 -18.49
CA ALA A 215 -5.13 8.84 -17.95
C ALA A 215 -4.44 7.47 -18.03
N THR A 216 -5.21 6.36 -17.87
CA THR A 216 -4.63 5.00 -17.78
C THR A 216 -4.60 4.25 -19.12
N ALA A 217 -5.35 4.65 -20.15
CA ALA A 217 -5.39 3.97 -21.46
C ALA A 217 -4.03 3.87 -22.15
N ILE A 218 -3.08 4.77 -21.86
CA ILE A 218 -1.71 4.69 -22.35
C ILE A 218 -0.99 3.43 -21.86
N TYR A 219 -1.45 2.82 -20.74
CA TYR A 219 -0.98 1.55 -20.18
C TYR A 219 -1.83 0.35 -20.63
N GLY A 220 -2.93 0.60 -21.36
CA GLY A 220 -3.76 -0.39 -22.06
C GLY A 220 -4.30 -1.48 -21.15
N SER A 221 -3.93 -2.72 -21.48
CA SER A 221 -4.34 -3.93 -20.77
C SER A 221 -3.88 -4.05 -19.31
N ARG A 222 -3.07 -3.15 -18.84
CA ARG A 222 -2.61 -3.11 -17.43
C ARG A 222 -3.19 -1.95 -16.64
N GLY A 223 -3.96 -1.07 -17.32
CA GLY A 223 -4.52 0.14 -16.72
C GLY A 223 -5.92 0.01 -16.13
N ALA A 224 -6.59 -1.15 -16.25
CA ALA A 224 -7.98 -1.34 -15.86
C ALA A 224 -8.26 -1.07 -14.37
N ASN A 225 -7.32 -1.42 -13.49
CA ASN A 225 -7.43 -1.25 -12.04
C ASN A 225 -6.82 0.06 -11.53
N GLY A 226 -6.46 0.99 -12.47
CA GLY A 226 -5.74 2.21 -12.16
C GLY A 226 -4.23 2.04 -12.20
N VAL A 227 -3.50 3.16 -12.14
CA VAL A 227 -2.02 3.17 -12.23
C VAL A 227 -1.46 4.10 -11.16
N ILE A 228 -0.43 3.66 -10.46
CA ILE A 228 0.34 4.45 -9.50
C ILE A 228 1.70 4.72 -10.11
N LEU A 229 1.95 5.99 -10.44
CA LEU A 229 3.21 6.45 -10.98
C LEU A 229 4.10 6.93 -9.85
N ILE A 230 5.34 6.50 -9.84
CA ILE A 230 6.32 6.87 -8.83
C ILE A 230 7.54 7.41 -9.57
N GLU A 231 7.82 8.69 -9.38
CA GLU A 231 9.10 9.28 -9.79
C GLU A 231 10.05 9.21 -8.61
N THR A 232 11.29 8.80 -8.88
CA THR A 232 12.31 8.74 -7.86
C THR A 232 13.15 10.00 -7.82
N LYS A 233 13.76 10.28 -6.66
CA LYS A 233 14.68 11.41 -6.48
C LYS A 233 15.82 11.34 -7.45
N LYS A 234 16.11 12.47 -8.10
CA LYS A 234 17.20 12.65 -9.08
C LYS A 234 18.18 13.70 -8.55
N GLY A 235 19.40 13.63 -9.02
CA GLY A 235 20.36 14.70 -8.78
C GLY A 235 19.93 16.01 -9.47
N SER A 236 20.36 17.10 -8.94
CA SER A 236 20.13 18.45 -9.51
C SER A 236 21.46 19.14 -9.76
N LYS A 237 21.46 20.17 -10.63
CA LYS A 237 22.64 21.00 -10.92
C LYS A 237 23.00 21.90 -9.74
N ARG A 238 23.33 21.32 -8.60
CA ARG A 238 23.66 22.00 -7.33
C ARG A 238 24.90 21.38 -6.73
N LYS A 239 25.46 22.06 -5.72
CA LYS A 239 26.51 21.48 -4.87
C LYS A 239 26.03 20.20 -4.27
N THR A 240 26.93 19.28 -4.02
CA THR A 240 26.63 18.02 -3.33
C THR A 240 26.02 18.29 -1.98
N THR A 241 24.88 17.65 -1.72
CA THR A 241 24.19 17.67 -0.44
C THR A 241 24.13 16.25 0.09
N VAL A 242 24.50 16.08 1.35
CA VAL A 242 24.38 14.82 2.08
C VAL A 242 23.22 14.97 3.05
N SER A 243 22.29 14.01 3.06
CA SER A 243 21.16 14.00 3.98
C SER A 243 21.12 12.69 4.73
N TYR A 244 20.94 12.76 6.04
CA TYR A 244 20.76 11.61 6.91
C TYR A 244 19.50 11.76 7.73
N ASN A 245 18.55 10.82 7.56
CA ASN A 245 17.33 10.77 8.32
C ASN A 245 17.31 9.47 9.13
N VAL A 246 16.94 9.55 10.37
CA VAL A 246 16.84 8.39 11.26
C VAL A 246 15.63 8.53 12.17
N TYR A 247 14.94 7.44 12.42
CA TYR A 247 14.00 7.35 13.53
C TYR A 247 14.12 6.00 14.24
N THR A 248 13.75 6.01 15.49
CA THR A 248 13.64 4.81 16.32
C THR A 248 12.36 4.87 17.15
N GLY A 249 11.80 3.73 17.49
CA GLY A 249 10.54 3.72 18.21
C GLY A 249 10.14 2.37 18.79
N VAL A 250 9.02 2.39 19.48
CA VAL A 250 8.42 1.22 20.15
C VAL A 250 7.01 1.01 19.63
N GLN A 251 6.68 -0.23 19.34
CA GLN A 251 5.40 -0.70 18.86
C GLN A 251 4.71 -1.54 19.94
N ASN A 252 3.44 -1.24 20.20
CA ASN A 252 2.66 -1.94 21.20
C ASN A 252 1.35 -2.46 20.60
N LYS A 253 0.86 -3.56 21.12
CA LYS A 253 -0.46 -4.10 20.80
C LYS A 253 -1.56 -3.09 21.13
N ILE A 254 -2.57 -2.99 20.29
CA ILE A 254 -3.85 -2.37 20.60
C ILE A 254 -4.76 -3.49 21.08
N ASP A 255 -5.24 -3.41 22.31
CA ASP A 255 -6.06 -4.44 22.94
C ASP A 255 -7.50 -3.97 23.04
N ASN A 256 -8.41 -4.63 22.34
CA ASN A 256 -9.83 -4.31 22.30
C ASN A 256 -10.73 -5.50 22.65
N LEU A 257 -10.14 -6.68 22.97
CA LEU A 257 -10.89 -7.88 23.29
C LEU A 257 -10.61 -8.35 24.72
N ASP A 258 -11.65 -8.45 25.52
CA ASP A 258 -11.59 -9.02 26.86
C ASP A 258 -12.15 -10.44 26.88
N VAL A 259 -11.42 -11.34 27.55
CA VAL A 259 -11.79 -12.76 27.71
C VAL A 259 -11.98 -13.11 29.18
N LEU A 260 -12.68 -14.19 29.43
CA LEU A 260 -13.00 -14.65 30.78
C LEU A 260 -11.75 -15.05 31.57
N THR A 261 -11.82 -14.82 32.88
CA THR A 261 -10.89 -15.39 33.87
C THR A 261 -11.17 -16.87 34.08
N GLY A 262 -10.23 -17.61 34.69
CA GLY A 262 -10.42 -19.03 35.00
C GLY A 262 -11.71 -19.32 35.80
N PRO A 263 -11.99 -18.62 36.92
CA PRO A 263 -13.24 -18.75 37.66
C PRO A 263 -14.51 -18.47 36.84
N GLN A 264 -14.48 -17.40 36.03
CA GLN A 264 -15.62 -17.04 35.17
C GLN A 264 -15.88 -18.09 34.08
N TRP A 265 -14.82 -18.54 33.43
CA TRP A 265 -14.89 -19.57 32.40
C TRP A 265 -15.44 -20.89 32.94
N ALA A 266 -14.89 -21.37 34.06
CA ALA A 266 -15.35 -22.62 34.67
C ALA A 266 -16.81 -22.54 35.14
N MET A 267 -17.24 -21.36 35.60
CA MET A 267 -18.64 -21.12 35.95
C MET A 267 -19.56 -21.35 34.73
N LEU A 268 -19.19 -20.80 33.55
CA LEU A 268 -19.98 -20.95 32.33
C LEU A 268 -19.97 -22.40 31.80
N VAL A 269 -18.81 -23.05 31.87
CA VAL A 269 -18.66 -24.47 31.50
C VAL A 269 -19.53 -25.36 32.38
N ASN A 270 -19.55 -25.14 33.71
CA ASN A 270 -20.41 -25.90 34.64
C ASN A 270 -21.88 -25.64 34.40
N GLU A 271 -22.25 -24.39 34.05
CA GLU A 271 -23.64 -24.08 33.68
C GLU A 271 -24.05 -24.78 32.38
N ALA A 272 -23.16 -24.82 31.37
CA ALA A 272 -23.43 -25.54 30.14
C ALA A 272 -23.64 -27.04 30.40
N ASN A 273 -22.80 -27.67 31.21
CA ASN A 273 -22.97 -29.06 31.61
C ASN A 273 -24.33 -29.28 32.31
N THR A 274 -24.71 -28.34 33.18
CA THR A 274 -26.02 -28.39 33.87
C THR A 274 -27.16 -28.25 32.86
N ASN A 275 -27.07 -27.29 31.90
CA ASN A 275 -28.08 -27.07 30.86
C ASN A 275 -28.24 -28.28 29.93
N ASP A 276 -27.18 -29.04 29.72
CA ASP A 276 -27.15 -30.22 28.84
C ASP A 276 -27.41 -31.53 29.61
N GLY A 277 -27.57 -31.47 30.95
CA GLY A 277 -27.76 -32.64 31.79
C GLY A 277 -26.53 -33.55 31.88
N THR A 278 -25.32 -32.99 31.63
CA THR A 278 -24.06 -33.70 31.73
C THR A 278 -23.38 -33.47 33.09
N ALA A 279 -22.49 -34.37 33.48
CA ALA A 279 -21.78 -34.24 34.76
C ALA A 279 -20.77 -33.09 34.72
N ILE A 280 -20.70 -32.34 35.81
CA ILE A 280 -19.65 -31.32 36.02
C ILE A 280 -18.29 -32.02 36.21
N ASP A 281 -17.29 -31.55 35.54
CA ASP A 281 -15.90 -32.01 35.75
C ASP A 281 -15.49 -31.76 37.21
N PRO A 282 -15.01 -32.76 37.97
CA PRO A 282 -14.59 -32.58 39.36
C PRO A 282 -13.50 -31.53 39.53
N GLU A 283 -12.60 -31.31 38.52
CA GLU A 283 -11.56 -30.30 38.56
C GLU A 283 -12.12 -28.89 38.41
N LEU A 284 -13.26 -28.71 37.74
CA LEU A 284 -13.96 -27.44 37.55
C LEU A 284 -15.06 -27.18 38.60
N ALA A 285 -15.35 -28.15 39.50
CA ALA A 285 -16.47 -28.08 40.45
C ALA A 285 -16.38 -26.91 41.44
N ASN A 286 -15.18 -26.36 41.69
CA ASN A 286 -15.00 -25.18 42.52
C ASN A 286 -14.36 -24.04 41.71
N PRO A 287 -15.13 -23.30 40.90
CA PRO A 287 -14.62 -22.25 40.03
C PRO A 287 -13.78 -21.19 40.77
N GLY A 288 -14.20 -20.82 42.01
CA GLY A 288 -13.49 -19.78 42.77
C GLY A 288 -12.08 -20.14 43.22
N ALA A 289 -11.70 -21.41 43.19
CA ALA A 289 -10.35 -21.87 43.53
C ALA A 289 -9.40 -21.98 42.31
N LEU A 290 -9.90 -21.78 41.10
CA LEU A 290 -9.15 -22.01 39.89
C LEU A 290 -8.22 -20.84 39.57
N PRO A 291 -7.01 -21.10 39.04
CA PRO A 291 -6.09 -20.06 38.56
C PRO A 291 -6.62 -19.39 37.29
N THR A 292 -6.01 -18.26 36.96
CA THR A 292 -6.19 -17.62 35.66
C THR A 292 -4.80 -17.43 35.02
N TYR A 293 -4.56 -18.09 33.91
CA TYR A 293 -3.35 -17.91 33.11
C TYR A 293 -3.62 -16.95 31.96
N ASN A 294 -2.75 -15.96 31.82
CA ASN A 294 -2.91 -14.93 30.79
C ASN A 294 -2.37 -15.41 29.43
N TRP A 295 -3.10 -16.27 28.76
CA TRP A 295 -2.79 -16.76 27.43
C TRP A 295 -2.86 -15.67 26.37
N LYS A 296 -3.78 -14.70 26.53
CA LYS A 296 -3.97 -13.56 25.63
C LYS A 296 -2.68 -12.80 25.32
N ASP A 297 -1.82 -12.63 26.34
CA ASP A 297 -0.59 -11.87 26.21
C ASP A 297 0.66 -12.77 26.08
N ALA A 298 0.55 -14.08 26.21
CA ALA A 298 1.67 -15.00 26.24
C ALA A 298 2.58 -14.89 25.00
N ALA A 299 2.00 -14.77 23.81
CA ALA A 299 2.73 -14.64 22.54
C ALA A 299 3.10 -13.20 22.17
N TYR A 300 2.57 -12.18 22.87
CA TYR A 300 2.82 -10.79 22.55
C TYR A 300 4.07 -10.21 23.23
N ARG A 301 4.60 -9.14 22.63
CA ARG A 301 5.71 -8.32 23.17
C ARG A 301 5.60 -6.88 22.66
N SER A 302 6.34 -5.97 23.28
CA SER A 302 6.63 -4.67 22.65
C SER A 302 7.70 -4.87 21.57
N GLY A 303 7.43 -4.40 20.35
CA GLY A 303 8.38 -4.48 19.23
C GLY A 303 9.21 -3.20 19.12
N PHE A 304 10.44 -3.32 18.67
CA PHE A 304 11.32 -2.19 18.37
C PHE A 304 11.36 -1.92 16.88
N ILE A 305 11.36 -0.64 16.47
CA ILE A 305 11.51 -0.22 15.07
C ILE A 305 12.62 0.82 14.95
N GLN A 306 13.42 0.71 13.89
CA GLN A 306 14.39 1.72 13.50
C GLN A 306 14.50 1.83 11.98
N ASP A 307 14.72 3.04 11.50
CA ASP A 307 14.93 3.34 10.08
C ASP A 307 16.08 4.33 9.92
N HIS A 308 16.99 4.04 9.02
CA HIS A 308 18.16 4.86 8.70
C HIS A 308 18.20 5.11 7.20
N GLN A 309 18.21 6.38 6.80
CA GLN A 309 18.22 6.81 5.40
C GLN A 309 19.36 7.80 5.16
N LEU A 310 20.35 7.38 4.38
CA LEU A 310 21.46 8.21 3.93
C LEU A 310 21.29 8.51 2.44
N SER A 311 21.40 9.76 2.03
CA SER A 311 21.40 10.11 0.61
C SER A 311 22.41 11.19 0.27
N ILE A 312 22.95 11.11 -0.94
CA ILE A 312 23.91 12.05 -1.51
C ILE A 312 23.37 12.46 -2.88
N SER A 313 23.18 13.75 -3.09
CA SER A 313 22.68 14.27 -4.35
C SER A 313 23.47 15.50 -4.80
N GLY A 314 23.62 15.67 -6.10
CA GLY A 314 24.34 16.79 -6.67
C GLY A 314 24.43 16.72 -8.17
N GLY A 315 25.25 17.61 -8.75
CA GLY A 315 25.51 17.56 -10.17
C GLY A 315 26.05 18.84 -10.76
N SER A 316 26.29 18.77 -12.05
CA SER A 316 26.77 19.86 -12.92
C SER A 316 25.88 19.97 -14.16
N GLU A 317 26.21 20.84 -15.09
CA GLU A 317 25.57 20.93 -16.40
C GLU A 317 25.68 19.65 -17.23
N LYS A 318 26.70 18.83 -16.98
CA LYS A 318 26.99 17.63 -17.78
C LYS A 318 26.48 16.35 -17.13
N SER A 319 26.31 16.34 -15.78
CA SER A 319 25.87 15.14 -15.08
C SER A 319 25.17 15.48 -13.79
N THR A 320 24.13 14.70 -13.45
CA THR A 320 23.47 14.76 -12.14
C THR A 320 23.44 13.38 -11.54
N TYR A 321 23.52 13.29 -10.21
CA TYR A 321 23.55 12.03 -9.50
C TYR A 321 22.74 12.10 -8.20
N TYR A 322 22.11 10.98 -7.87
CA TYR A 322 21.48 10.70 -6.59
C TYR A 322 21.87 9.30 -6.18
N ILE A 323 22.39 9.15 -4.97
CA ILE A 323 22.80 7.87 -4.38
C ILE A 323 22.14 7.81 -3.01
N SER A 324 21.50 6.68 -2.68
CA SER A 324 20.93 6.48 -1.36
C SER A 324 21.19 5.07 -0.82
N TYR A 325 21.23 4.99 0.49
CA TYR A 325 21.23 3.77 1.25
C TYR A 325 20.17 3.87 2.36
N GLY A 326 19.31 2.86 2.46
CA GLY A 326 18.29 2.74 3.49
C GLY A 326 18.40 1.43 4.23
N TYR A 327 18.24 1.47 5.54
CA TYR A 327 18.12 0.30 6.41
C TYR A 327 16.91 0.47 7.32
N ILE A 328 16.01 -0.50 7.32
CA ILE A 328 14.89 -0.56 8.25
C ILE A 328 14.90 -1.91 8.96
N SER A 329 14.61 -1.89 10.26
CA SER A 329 14.41 -3.09 11.08
C SER A 329 13.16 -2.88 11.95
N GLN A 330 12.30 -3.88 11.98
CA GLN A 330 11.04 -3.86 12.70
C GLN A 330 10.83 -5.20 13.40
N ASP A 331 10.83 -5.20 14.73
CA ASP A 331 10.36 -6.33 15.52
C ASP A 331 8.84 -6.33 15.56
N GLY A 332 8.21 -7.47 15.38
CA GLY A 332 6.77 -7.58 15.51
C GLY A 332 6.29 -7.55 16.95
N ILE A 333 5.00 -7.22 17.14
CA ILE A 333 4.31 -7.27 18.43
C ILE A 333 4.00 -8.71 18.87
N LEU A 334 4.10 -9.70 17.98
CA LEU A 334 4.17 -11.11 18.33
C LEU A 334 5.63 -11.56 18.40
N LYS A 335 5.94 -12.41 19.37
CA LYS A 335 7.26 -13.05 19.48
C LYS A 335 7.59 -13.77 18.18
N GLU A 336 8.87 -13.97 17.88
CA GLU A 336 9.35 -14.65 16.66
C GLU A 336 8.93 -14.01 15.34
N SER A 337 8.30 -12.83 15.33
CA SER A 337 8.01 -12.10 14.08
C SER A 337 8.89 -10.88 13.92
N GLY A 338 9.32 -10.59 12.68
CA GLY A 338 10.20 -9.47 12.41
C GLY A 338 10.44 -9.25 10.92
N TYR A 339 10.96 -8.08 10.59
CA TYR A 339 11.31 -7.67 9.24
C TYR A 339 12.53 -6.77 9.24
N SER A 340 13.44 -7.02 8.31
CA SER A 340 14.53 -6.08 8.02
C SER A 340 14.71 -5.93 6.53
N ARG A 341 15.18 -4.74 6.10
CA ARG A 341 15.43 -4.46 4.67
C ARG A 341 16.58 -3.49 4.51
N HIS A 342 17.48 -3.82 3.59
CA HIS A 342 18.52 -2.95 3.06
C HIS A 342 18.14 -2.53 1.64
N ASN A 343 18.20 -1.23 1.35
CA ASN A 343 17.99 -0.68 0.02
C ASN A 343 19.22 0.12 -0.39
N PHE A 344 19.61 -0.02 -1.64
CA PHE A 344 20.64 0.79 -2.27
C PHE A 344 20.11 1.30 -3.61
N ARG A 345 20.26 2.59 -3.88
CA ARG A 345 19.82 3.24 -5.13
C ARG A 345 20.91 4.12 -5.71
N VAL A 346 21.00 4.10 -7.05
CA VAL A 346 21.84 5.00 -7.83
C VAL A 346 21.08 5.49 -9.04
N ASN A 347 20.85 6.79 -9.13
CA ASN A 347 20.23 7.45 -10.27
C ASN A 347 21.21 8.46 -10.84
N ASN A 348 21.65 8.27 -12.10
CA ASN A 348 22.55 9.18 -12.78
C ASN A 348 21.99 9.58 -14.14
N THR A 349 22.30 10.81 -14.53
CA THR A 349 21.98 11.33 -15.86
C THR A 349 23.20 12.05 -16.41
N TYR A 350 23.50 11.79 -17.67
CA TYR A 350 24.65 12.35 -18.38
C TYR A 350 24.18 13.05 -19.65
N GLN A 351 24.60 14.30 -19.84
CA GLN A 351 24.40 15.05 -21.08
C GLN A 351 25.61 14.86 -22.00
N VAL A 352 25.43 14.12 -23.09
CA VAL A 352 26.48 13.87 -24.08
C VAL A 352 26.29 14.81 -25.25
N GLY A 353 27.07 15.88 -25.27
CA GLY A 353 26.88 16.99 -26.22
C GLY A 353 25.55 17.71 -25.97
N LYS A 354 24.98 18.33 -27.04
CA LYS A 354 23.72 19.10 -26.91
C LYS A 354 22.45 18.29 -27.17
N LYS A 355 22.58 17.12 -27.80
CA LYS A 355 21.44 16.38 -28.36
C LYS A 355 21.19 15.02 -27.71
N ILE A 356 22.11 14.49 -26.91
CA ILE A 356 22.04 13.15 -26.38
C ILE A 356 22.04 13.22 -24.86
N LYS A 357 21.04 12.61 -24.24
CA LYS A 357 20.98 12.42 -22.79
C LYS A 357 20.90 10.93 -22.51
N VAL A 358 21.75 10.42 -21.65
CA VAL A 358 21.80 9.02 -21.21
C VAL A 358 21.62 8.98 -19.71
N GLY A 359 20.88 8.03 -19.22
CA GLY A 359 20.75 7.88 -17.77
C GLY A 359 20.41 6.46 -17.36
N HIS A 360 20.59 6.21 -16.07
CA HIS A 360 20.18 4.98 -15.43
C HIS A 360 19.61 5.25 -14.04
N ASN A 361 18.65 4.44 -13.67
CA ASN A 361 18.11 4.37 -12.32
C ASN A 361 18.21 2.91 -11.90
N ILE A 362 18.91 2.63 -10.83
CA ILE A 362 19.17 1.27 -10.35
C ILE A 362 18.85 1.22 -8.86
N GLN A 363 18.09 0.20 -8.47
CA GLN A 363 17.82 -0.14 -7.08
C GLN A 363 18.12 -1.60 -6.85
N TYR A 364 18.80 -1.89 -5.76
CA TYR A 364 18.94 -3.22 -5.18
C TYR A 364 18.36 -3.22 -3.78
N SER A 365 17.60 -4.24 -3.43
CA SER A 365 17.07 -4.42 -2.08
C SER A 365 17.19 -5.88 -1.64
N ASN A 366 17.50 -6.05 -0.37
CA ASN A 366 17.53 -7.34 0.30
C ASN A 366 16.71 -7.23 1.58
N SER A 367 15.68 -8.06 1.70
CA SER A 367 14.83 -8.11 2.89
C SER A 367 14.78 -9.51 3.48
N ASP A 368 14.70 -9.56 4.80
CA ASP A 368 14.53 -10.76 5.60
C ASP A 368 13.25 -10.60 6.44
N ARG A 369 12.33 -11.54 6.31
CA ARG A 369 11.08 -11.56 7.07
C ARG A 369 10.94 -12.89 7.80
N THR A 370 10.79 -12.82 9.11
CA THR A 370 10.31 -13.94 9.92
C THR A 370 8.84 -13.71 10.21
N SER A 371 7.98 -14.60 9.72
CA SER A 371 6.53 -14.56 9.94
C SER A 371 6.12 -15.71 10.86
N VAL A 372 5.10 -15.47 11.66
CA VAL A 372 4.39 -16.48 12.47
C VAL A 372 3.12 -16.90 11.74
N PRO A 373 2.44 -17.99 12.11
CA PRO A 373 1.21 -18.42 11.46
C PRO A 373 0.12 -17.34 11.56
N GLU A 374 -0.21 -16.75 10.42
CA GLU A 374 -1.34 -15.82 10.22
C GLU A 374 -2.43 -16.46 9.39
N VAL A 375 -2.07 -17.57 8.77
CA VAL A 375 -2.82 -18.30 7.76
C VAL A 375 -3.08 -19.69 8.30
N GLY A 376 -4.30 -20.08 8.35
CA GLY A 376 -4.67 -21.41 8.77
C GLY A 376 -6.17 -21.54 8.83
N GLY A 377 -6.60 -22.76 8.63
CA GLY A 377 -7.97 -23.10 8.56
C GLY A 377 -8.75 -22.81 9.82
N ASN A 378 -8.15 -22.74 10.97
CA ASN A 378 -8.83 -22.50 12.25
C ASN A 378 -8.20 -21.30 12.97
N PRO A 379 -8.97 -20.46 13.66
CA PRO A 379 -8.45 -19.36 14.46
C PRO A 379 -7.41 -19.80 15.50
N TRP A 380 -7.53 -20.99 16.05
CA TRP A 380 -6.53 -21.57 16.97
C TRP A 380 -5.19 -21.91 16.32
N GLN A 381 -5.08 -21.80 14.99
CA GLN A 381 -3.81 -21.88 14.26
C GLN A 381 -3.26 -20.49 13.86
N ARG A 382 -3.88 -19.40 14.34
CA ARG A 382 -3.43 -18.03 14.11
C ARG A 382 -2.74 -17.49 15.36
N ALA A 383 -1.48 -17.16 15.22
CA ALA A 383 -0.64 -16.72 16.34
C ALA A 383 -1.18 -15.46 17.06
N ALA A 384 -1.85 -14.56 16.34
CA ALA A 384 -2.44 -13.38 16.92
C ALA A 384 -3.70 -13.65 17.75
N PHE A 385 -4.41 -14.74 17.49
CA PHE A 385 -5.72 -14.99 18.08
C PHE A 385 -5.78 -16.20 19.02
N VAL A 386 -4.89 -17.18 18.86
CA VAL A 386 -4.93 -18.44 19.60
C VAL A 386 -4.99 -18.26 21.12
N GLY A 387 -4.26 -17.24 21.65
CA GLY A 387 -4.25 -16.95 23.07
C GLY A 387 -5.59 -16.45 23.64
N TYR A 388 -6.47 -15.90 22.77
CA TYR A 388 -7.82 -15.48 23.18
C TYR A 388 -8.79 -16.66 23.32
N VAL A 389 -8.55 -17.75 22.59
CA VAL A 389 -9.41 -18.94 22.59
C VAL A 389 -8.87 -20.09 23.44
N THR A 390 -7.66 -19.96 24.01
CA THR A 390 -7.10 -20.97 24.92
C THR A 390 -7.78 -20.88 26.27
N ASP A 391 -8.18 -22.03 26.84
CA ASP A 391 -8.81 -22.08 28.16
C ASP A 391 -7.91 -21.44 29.23
N PRO A 392 -8.47 -20.61 30.13
CA PRO A 392 -7.67 -19.81 31.05
C PRO A 392 -7.18 -20.58 32.29
N VAL A 393 -7.53 -21.85 32.46
CA VAL A 393 -7.19 -22.66 33.64
C VAL A 393 -5.98 -23.58 33.40
N SER A 394 -5.65 -23.84 32.13
CA SER A 394 -4.47 -24.62 31.78
C SER A 394 -3.19 -23.77 31.86
N PRO A 395 -2.10 -24.28 32.45
CA PRO A 395 -0.86 -23.53 32.63
C PRO A 395 -0.13 -23.35 31.29
N ILE A 396 0.52 -22.17 31.09
CA ILE A 396 1.32 -21.86 29.90
C ILE A 396 2.56 -22.76 29.81
N TYR A 397 3.14 -23.08 30.95
CA TYR A 397 4.27 -23.99 31.09
C TYR A 397 3.91 -25.16 32.02
N ALA A 398 4.34 -26.35 31.67
CA ALA A 398 4.26 -27.52 32.53
C ALA A 398 5.24 -27.40 33.72
N PRO A 399 5.08 -28.20 34.78
CA PRO A 399 5.94 -28.15 35.97
C PRO A 399 7.42 -28.40 35.68
N ASP A 400 7.76 -29.10 34.61
CA ASP A 400 9.13 -29.37 34.16
C ASP A 400 9.74 -28.22 33.33
N GLY A 401 8.98 -27.15 33.09
CA GLY A 401 9.37 -25.99 32.31
C GLY A 401 9.10 -26.12 30.79
N SER A 402 8.59 -27.25 30.32
CA SER A 402 8.17 -27.42 28.95
C SER A 402 6.87 -26.63 28.68
N LEU A 403 6.48 -26.47 27.41
CA LEU A 403 5.24 -25.82 27.05
C LEU A 403 4.03 -26.63 27.55
N GLY A 404 3.13 -25.99 28.28
CA GLY A 404 1.90 -26.60 28.77
C GLY A 404 0.96 -26.94 27.61
N ILE A 405 0.20 -28.01 27.77
CA ILE A 405 -0.83 -28.41 26.82
C ILE A 405 -2.17 -27.95 27.37
N PRO A 406 -2.97 -27.13 26.64
CA PRO A 406 -4.32 -26.80 27.05
C PRO A 406 -5.16 -28.06 27.26
N GLY A 407 -5.74 -28.19 28.45
CA GLY A 407 -6.44 -29.44 28.86
C GLY A 407 -7.90 -29.46 28.47
N TYR A 408 -8.54 -28.31 28.37
CA TYR A 408 -9.98 -28.14 28.19
C TYR A 408 -10.36 -27.53 26.85
N SER A 409 -9.42 -26.94 26.11
CA SER A 409 -9.69 -26.39 24.80
C SER A 409 -8.93 -27.14 23.71
N SER A 410 -9.49 -27.12 22.49
CA SER A 410 -8.79 -27.58 21.29
C SER A 410 -7.71 -26.60 20.83
N ALA A 411 -7.52 -25.50 21.56
CA ALA A 411 -6.52 -24.48 21.25
C ALA A 411 -5.10 -25.02 21.41
N ILE A 412 -4.18 -24.36 20.71
CA ILE A 412 -2.76 -24.70 20.70
C ILE A 412 -2.06 -23.77 21.69
N ASN A 413 -1.00 -24.25 22.35
CA ASN A 413 -0.15 -23.37 23.13
C ASN A 413 0.39 -22.23 22.24
N ALA A 414 0.04 -20.97 22.58
CA ALA A 414 0.35 -19.79 21.78
C ALA A 414 1.86 -19.60 21.58
N LEU A 415 2.69 -19.94 22.59
CA LEU A 415 4.15 -19.90 22.46
C LEU A 415 4.67 -20.99 21.52
N GLY A 416 4.14 -22.21 21.62
CA GLY A 416 4.49 -23.29 20.72
C GLY A 416 4.12 -22.98 19.27
N LEU A 417 2.97 -22.33 19.07
CA LEU A 417 2.55 -21.91 17.72
C LEU A 417 3.53 -20.90 17.10
N VAL A 418 3.97 -19.87 17.82
CA VAL A 418 4.93 -18.89 17.30
C VAL A 418 6.32 -19.47 17.12
N GLU A 419 6.76 -20.36 18.00
CA GLU A 419 8.09 -20.96 17.96
C GLU A 419 8.25 -21.96 16.82
N TYR A 420 7.31 -22.92 16.71
CA TYR A 420 7.39 -24.01 15.72
C TYR A 420 6.74 -23.67 14.38
N GLY A 421 5.83 -22.69 14.37
CA GLY A 421 5.15 -22.24 13.17
C GLY A 421 5.87 -21.14 12.41
N LYS A 422 6.97 -20.58 12.95
CA LYS A 422 7.71 -19.48 12.30
C LYS A 422 8.31 -19.90 10.97
N ARG A 423 8.30 -18.96 10.02
CA ARG A 423 8.81 -19.15 8.67
C ARG A 423 9.72 -18.00 8.27
N ASN A 424 10.90 -18.34 7.73
CA ASN A 424 11.87 -17.37 7.25
C ASN A 424 11.76 -17.21 5.73
N ARG A 425 11.70 -15.96 5.28
CA ARG A 425 11.62 -15.60 3.88
C ARG A 425 12.61 -14.48 3.57
N LYS A 426 13.60 -14.77 2.74
CA LYS A 426 14.52 -13.77 2.19
C LYS A 426 14.09 -13.38 0.79
N LYS A 427 14.06 -12.08 0.51
CA LYS A 427 13.71 -11.57 -0.81
C LYS A 427 14.76 -10.57 -1.27
N GLU A 428 15.39 -10.88 -2.38
CA GLU A 428 16.30 -10.00 -3.09
C GLU A 428 15.59 -9.45 -4.33
N SER A 429 15.62 -8.15 -4.50
CA SER A 429 15.01 -7.49 -5.65
C SER A 429 16.01 -6.55 -6.31
N PHE A 430 16.19 -6.70 -7.59
CA PHE A 430 16.88 -5.77 -8.46
C PHE A 430 15.86 -5.11 -9.36
N PHE A 431 15.84 -3.80 -9.36
CA PHE A 431 15.07 -2.99 -10.29
C PHE A 431 16.01 -1.98 -10.94
N GLY A 432 15.95 -1.85 -12.25
CA GLY A 432 16.73 -0.84 -12.92
C GLY A 432 16.24 -0.53 -14.32
N ASN A 433 16.51 0.68 -14.77
CA ASN A 433 16.35 1.05 -16.17
C ASN A 433 17.55 1.81 -16.70
N LEU A 434 17.78 1.64 -18.00
CA LEU A 434 18.73 2.38 -18.79
C LEU A 434 17.95 3.12 -19.88
N PHE A 435 18.20 4.41 -20.07
CA PHE A 435 17.52 5.15 -21.10
C PHE A 435 18.48 6.03 -21.92
N VAL A 436 18.11 6.22 -23.17
CA VAL A 436 18.75 7.16 -24.09
C VAL A 436 17.68 8.08 -24.66
N GLU A 437 17.87 9.38 -24.55
CA GLU A 437 17.04 10.41 -25.16
C GLU A 437 17.84 11.12 -26.24
N LEU A 438 17.26 11.28 -27.43
CA LEU A 438 17.85 11.93 -28.57
C LEU A 438 16.95 13.09 -29.00
N ASP A 439 17.49 14.31 -28.99
CA ASP A 439 16.87 15.49 -29.60
C ASP A 439 17.11 15.44 -31.12
N LEU A 440 16.18 14.87 -31.90
CA LEU A 440 16.29 14.66 -33.35
C LEU A 440 16.15 15.96 -34.11
N ALA A 441 15.15 16.77 -33.73
CA ALA A 441 14.90 18.10 -34.29
C ALA A 441 14.26 18.98 -33.19
N GLU A 442 14.01 20.24 -33.49
CA GLU A 442 13.31 21.14 -32.58
C GLU A 442 11.94 20.61 -32.24
N GLY A 443 11.71 20.34 -30.95
CA GLY A 443 10.46 19.75 -30.43
C GLY A 443 10.31 18.25 -30.68
N LEU A 444 11.20 17.57 -31.42
CA LEU A 444 11.11 16.14 -31.72
C LEU A 444 12.16 15.35 -30.93
N LYS A 445 11.69 14.53 -29.99
CA LYS A 445 12.51 13.69 -29.11
C LYS A 445 12.23 12.22 -29.32
N PHE A 446 13.27 11.43 -29.42
CA PHE A 446 13.20 9.98 -29.35
C PHE A 446 13.76 9.51 -28.01
N LYS A 447 13.07 8.59 -27.35
CA LYS A 447 13.55 7.94 -26.12
C LYS A 447 13.42 6.45 -26.24
N SER A 448 14.50 5.74 -25.96
CA SER A 448 14.52 4.29 -25.76
C SER A 448 14.82 4.02 -24.29
N ASN A 449 14.00 3.19 -23.65
CA ASN A 449 14.10 2.87 -22.23
C ASN A 449 14.03 1.34 -22.06
N TYR A 450 15.07 0.76 -21.49
CA TYR A 450 15.13 -0.67 -21.15
C TYR A 450 15.04 -0.83 -19.65
N GLY A 451 13.98 -1.47 -19.19
CA GLY A 451 13.71 -1.78 -17.79
C GLY A 451 13.90 -3.27 -17.49
N LEU A 452 14.44 -3.55 -16.31
CA LEU A 452 14.64 -4.91 -15.80
C LEU A 452 14.25 -4.96 -14.33
N GLU A 453 13.35 -5.89 -13.99
CA GLU A 453 13.05 -6.28 -12.61
C GLU A 453 13.40 -7.76 -12.44
N ILE A 454 14.14 -8.09 -11.38
CA ILE A 454 14.44 -9.47 -10.97
C ILE A 454 14.12 -9.56 -9.49
N THR A 455 13.25 -10.48 -9.12
CA THR A 455 12.92 -10.77 -7.72
C THR A 455 13.20 -12.24 -7.43
N ASN A 456 14.13 -12.49 -6.50
CA ASN A 456 14.46 -13.80 -5.98
C ASN A 456 13.89 -13.95 -4.57
N VAL A 457 13.09 -14.98 -4.35
CA VAL A 457 12.56 -15.32 -3.03
C VAL A 457 13.12 -16.65 -2.60
N LYS A 458 13.65 -16.68 -1.40
CA LYS A 458 14.17 -17.86 -0.73
C LYS A 458 13.39 -18.07 0.57
N SER A 459 12.83 -19.27 0.73
CA SER A 459 12.25 -19.73 1.99
C SER A 459 12.92 -21.02 2.41
N ASP A 460 13.51 -21.01 3.59
CA ASP A 460 14.13 -22.14 4.23
C ASP A 460 13.39 -22.39 5.55
N ASN A 461 12.58 -23.45 5.61
CA ASN A 461 11.76 -23.76 6.77
C ASN A 461 12.19 -25.11 7.35
N TYR A 462 12.70 -25.07 8.57
CA TYR A 462 12.92 -26.25 9.38
C TYR A 462 11.82 -26.36 10.43
N VAL A 463 11.18 -27.51 10.47
CA VAL A 463 10.20 -27.86 11.50
C VAL A 463 10.80 -29.00 12.30
N PRO A 464 11.15 -28.81 13.59
CA PRO A 464 11.65 -29.91 14.44
C PRO A 464 10.53 -30.88 14.79
N GLU A 465 10.86 -31.99 15.38
CA GLU A 465 9.90 -32.79 16.12
C GLU A 465 9.40 -32.01 17.33
N TYR A 466 8.07 -31.89 17.49
CA TYR A 466 7.47 -31.24 18.64
C TYR A 466 6.06 -31.79 18.94
N PHE A 467 5.64 -31.61 20.18
CA PHE A 467 4.29 -31.92 20.63
C PHE A 467 3.80 -30.82 21.57
N VAL A 468 2.83 -30.04 21.15
CA VAL A 468 2.19 -28.98 21.95
C VAL A 468 0.67 -29.12 21.98
N GLY A 469 0.19 -30.30 21.69
CA GLY A 469 -1.22 -30.67 21.72
C GLY A 469 -1.60 -31.68 20.64
N PRO A 470 -2.75 -32.35 20.78
CA PRO A 470 -3.20 -33.39 19.86
C PRO A 470 -3.38 -32.89 18.42
N THR A 471 -3.78 -31.62 18.27
CA THR A 471 -4.06 -30.99 16.97
C THR A 471 -2.88 -30.24 16.39
N TYR A 472 -1.78 -30.04 17.17
CA TYR A 472 -0.60 -29.34 16.72
C TYR A 472 0.66 -30.03 17.24
N ASN A 473 1.17 -30.88 16.40
CA ASN A 473 2.38 -31.65 16.65
C ASN A 473 3.06 -31.98 15.32
N SER A 474 4.34 -32.27 15.39
CA SER A 474 5.11 -32.79 14.28
C SER A 474 5.89 -33.99 14.81
N PRO A 475 5.41 -35.21 14.60
CA PRO A 475 6.10 -36.40 15.07
C PRO A 475 7.37 -36.71 14.29
N VAL A 476 7.56 -35.99 13.19
CA VAL A 476 8.73 -36.14 12.30
C VAL A 476 9.24 -34.76 11.91
N SER A 477 10.53 -34.53 12.09
CA SER A 477 11.17 -33.29 11.64
C SER A 477 11.19 -33.16 10.13
N SER A 478 11.06 -31.95 9.60
CA SER A 478 11.12 -31.69 8.15
C SER A 478 11.89 -30.41 7.82
N TYR A 479 12.44 -30.38 6.60
CA TYR A 479 13.08 -29.22 6.02
C TYR A 479 12.57 -28.98 4.62
N THR A 480 11.90 -27.85 4.43
CA THR A 480 11.39 -27.41 3.13
C THR A 480 12.24 -26.26 2.60
N LEU A 481 12.73 -26.42 1.39
CA LEU A 481 13.48 -25.44 0.63
C LEU A 481 12.63 -24.95 -0.54
N SER A 482 12.34 -23.67 -0.60
CA SER A 482 11.65 -23.06 -1.75
C SER A 482 12.48 -21.91 -2.33
N ARG A 483 12.53 -21.86 -3.66
CA ARG A 483 13.16 -20.80 -4.44
C ARG A 483 12.21 -20.38 -5.54
N SER A 484 12.01 -19.08 -5.71
CA SER A 484 11.32 -18.53 -6.88
C SER A 484 12.09 -17.34 -7.43
N GLU A 485 12.18 -17.27 -8.74
CA GLU A 485 12.71 -16.15 -9.50
C GLU A 485 11.60 -15.60 -10.40
N ASN A 486 11.31 -14.31 -10.27
CA ASN A 486 10.46 -13.58 -11.20
C ASN A 486 11.31 -12.54 -11.93
N ARG A 487 11.26 -12.56 -13.26
CA ARG A 487 11.98 -11.62 -14.12
C ARG A 487 11.02 -10.92 -15.07
N VAL A 488 11.04 -9.59 -15.05
CA VAL A 488 10.30 -8.74 -15.97
C VAL A 488 11.28 -7.91 -16.76
N MET A 489 11.21 -7.99 -18.09
CA MET A 489 11.97 -7.16 -19.01
C MET A 489 11.01 -6.31 -19.82
N VAL A 490 11.28 -5.01 -19.90
CA VAL A 490 10.47 -4.05 -20.64
C VAL A 490 11.37 -3.22 -21.54
N LEU A 491 11.10 -3.19 -22.83
CA LEU A 491 11.73 -2.27 -23.78
C LEU A 491 10.66 -1.35 -24.34
N SER A 492 10.76 -0.07 -24.08
CA SER A 492 9.86 0.95 -24.63
C SER A 492 10.62 1.94 -25.50
N ASN A 493 10.11 2.20 -26.70
CA ASN A 493 10.61 3.17 -27.65
C ASN A 493 9.52 4.22 -27.89
N THR A 494 9.82 5.49 -27.69
CA THR A 494 8.85 6.57 -27.86
C THR A 494 9.41 7.69 -28.71
N LEU A 495 8.55 8.27 -29.54
CA LEU A 495 8.80 9.44 -30.32
C LEU A 495 7.81 10.53 -29.89
N ASN A 496 8.30 11.61 -29.34
CA ASN A 496 7.49 12.72 -28.84
C ASN A 496 7.76 13.98 -29.64
N TYR A 497 6.69 14.62 -30.13
CA TYR A 497 6.74 15.88 -30.85
C TYR A 497 5.97 16.96 -30.11
N LEU A 498 6.64 17.99 -29.65
CA LEU A 498 6.10 19.15 -28.96
C LEU A 498 6.29 20.40 -29.81
N LYS A 499 5.20 21.08 -30.15
CA LYS A 499 5.25 22.33 -30.93
C LYS A 499 4.17 23.30 -30.47
N VAL A 500 4.56 24.56 -30.33
CA VAL A 500 3.65 25.69 -30.12
C VAL A 500 3.53 26.46 -31.44
N PHE A 501 2.33 26.66 -31.95
CA PHE A 501 2.03 27.40 -33.15
C PHE A 501 1.26 28.69 -32.80
N LYS A 502 1.73 29.83 -33.31
CA LYS A 502 1.06 31.13 -33.14
C LYS A 502 0.77 31.46 -31.67
N ASP A 503 1.61 31.02 -30.73
CA ASP A 503 1.52 31.21 -29.28
C ASP A 503 0.23 30.74 -28.62
N LYS A 504 -0.68 30.12 -29.39
CA LYS A 504 -2.02 29.68 -28.95
C LYS A 504 -2.28 28.19 -29.12
N HIS A 505 -1.61 27.55 -30.03
CA HIS A 505 -1.82 26.16 -30.37
C HIS A 505 -0.69 25.30 -29.81
N ASN A 506 -0.88 24.71 -28.64
CA ASN A 506 0.04 23.76 -28.06
C ASN A 506 -0.29 22.35 -28.54
N PHE A 507 0.63 21.71 -29.21
CA PHE A 507 0.47 20.38 -29.77
C PHE A 507 1.56 19.46 -29.20
N ASN A 508 1.15 18.36 -28.61
CA ASN A 508 2.05 17.31 -28.11
C ASN A 508 1.57 15.96 -28.61
N ALA A 509 2.32 15.34 -29.52
CA ALA A 509 2.03 14.03 -30.08
C ALA A 509 3.08 13.02 -29.64
N LEU A 510 2.64 11.87 -29.14
CA LEU A 510 3.46 10.75 -28.72
C LEU A 510 3.10 9.52 -29.56
N LEU A 511 4.11 8.85 -30.11
CA LEU A 511 4.01 7.50 -30.66
C LEU A 511 4.93 6.58 -29.88
N GLY A 512 4.49 5.37 -29.61
CA GLY A 512 5.27 4.42 -28.81
C GLY A 512 5.07 2.97 -29.20
N GLN A 513 6.10 2.21 -28.92
CA GLN A 513 6.13 0.75 -29.00
C GLN A 513 6.71 0.21 -27.69
N GLU A 514 6.11 -0.86 -27.15
CA GLU A 514 6.60 -1.51 -25.95
C GLU A 514 6.58 -3.03 -26.11
N ILE A 515 7.62 -3.68 -25.63
CA ILE A 515 7.72 -5.13 -25.53
C ILE A 515 7.97 -5.46 -24.06
N GLN A 516 7.15 -6.35 -23.52
CA GLN A 516 7.33 -6.90 -22.17
C GLN A 516 7.48 -8.39 -22.24
N ASN A 517 8.43 -8.94 -21.49
CA ASN A 517 8.60 -10.38 -21.27
C ASN A 517 8.62 -10.64 -19.76
N LEU A 518 7.71 -11.48 -19.29
CA LEU A 518 7.62 -11.94 -17.91
C LEU A 518 7.96 -13.41 -17.86
N ASN A 519 8.91 -13.77 -17.01
CA ASN A 519 9.33 -15.14 -16.77
C ASN A 519 9.34 -15.40 -15.27
N ALA A 520 8.64 -16.44 -14.83
CA ALA A 520 8.60 -16.89 -13.46
C ALA A 520 9.05 -18.35 -13.39
N ASN A 521 9.96 -18.63 -12.47
CA ASN A 521 10.52 -19.95 -12.23
C ASN A 521 10.48 -20.25 -10.75
N ASN A 522 10.02 -21.44 -10.37
CA ASN A 522 10.00 -21.88 -8.99
C ASN A 522 10.45 -23.32 -8.86
N VAL A 523 11.08 -23.62 -7.73
CA VAL A 523 11.43 -24.96 -7.30
C VAL A 523 11.22 -25.08 -5.80
N GLN A 524 10.69 -26.22 -5.39
CA GLN A 524 10.55 -26.61 -4.00
C GLN A 524 11.10 -28.01 -3.82
N ALA A 525 11.79 -28.24 -2.71
CA ALA A 525 12.28 -29.54 -2.30
C ALA A 525 12.11 -29.71 -0.79
N GLU A 526 11.79 -30.93 -0.36
CA GLU A 526 11.56 -31.24 1.04
C GLU A 526 12.19 -32.60 1.38
N ARG A 527 12.70 -32.69 2.61
CA ARG A 527 13.06 -33.96 3.26
C ARG A 527 12.63 -33.92 4.72
N SER A 528 12.31 -35.10 5.22
CA SER A 528 11.94 -35.32 6.63
C SER A 528 12.96 -36.21 7.33
N GLU A 529 12.70 -36.53 8.60
CA GLU A 529 13.54 -37.37 9.45
C GLU A 529 14.97 -36.80 9.60
N ILE A 530 15.04 -35.55 10.05
CA ILE A 530 16.33 -34.89 10.33
C ILE A 530 16.73 -35.18 11.76
N PRO A 531 17.93 -35.75 12.01
CA PRO A 531 18.38 -36.05 13.37
C PRO A 531 18.43 -34.79 14.23
N SER A 532 17.92 -34.86 15.47
CA SER A 532 17.88 -33.73 16.41
C SER A 532 19.28 -33.21 16.80
N SER A 533 20.33 -34.02 16.58
CA SER A 533 21.73 -33.66 16.81
C SER A 533 22.28 -32.66 15.79
N VAL A 534 21.56 -32.38 14.69
CA VAL A 534 22.00 -31.46 13.63
C VAL A 534 21.72 -30.03 14.06
N ALA A 535 22.74 -29.28 14.44
CA ALA A 535 22.60 -27.91 14.90
C ALA A 535 22.12 -26.92 13.83
N ASN A 536 22.49 -27.13 12.56
CA ASN A 536 22.11 -26.30 11.42
C ASN A 536 21.49 -27.18 10.34
N PRO A 537 20.19 -27.48 10.44
CA PRO A 537 19.53 -28.35 9.48
C PRO A 537 19.55 -27.78 8.06
N THR A 538 19.74 -28.66 7.09
CA THR A 538 19.65 -28.35 5.65
C THR A 538 18.87 -29.44 4.97
N LEU A 539 18.51 -29.24 3.70
CA LEU A 539 17.85 -30.29 2.91
C LEU A 539 18.66 -31.59 2.86
N GLY A 540 20.00 -31.48 2.84
CA GLY A 540 20.90 -32.63 2.86
C GLY A 540 20.95 -33.41 4.17
N SER A 541 20.43 -32.85 5.27
CA SER A 541 20.42 -33.48 6.60
C SER A 541 19.27 -34.50 6.76
N GLY A 542 18.24 -34.44 5.91
CA GLY A 542 17.08 -35.34 6.01
C GLY A 542 17.30 -36.67 5.29
N ASN A 543 16.44 -37.65 5.65
CA ASN A 543 16.47 -38.97 5.04
C ASN A 543 16.16 -38.88 3.52
N VAL A 544 17.02 -39.50 2.71
CA VAL A 544 16.89 -39.46 1.25
C VAL A 544 15.60 -40.13 0.75
N SER A 545 15.10 -41.14 1.47
CA SER A 545 13.87 -41.86 1.08
C SER A 545 12.61 -40.99 1.20
N THR A 546 12.65 -39.89 1.99
CA THR A 546 11.55 -38.92 2.14
C THR A 546 11.59 -37.76 1.16
N SER A 547 12.52 -37.79 0.20
CA SER A 547 12.72 -36.68 -0.74
C SER A 547 11.50 -36.43 -1.61
N THR A 548 11.01 -35.20 -1.56
CA THR A 548 10.00 -34.70 -2.52
C THR A 548 10.52 -33.46 -3.23
N ASN A 549 10.09 -33.24 -4.44
CA ASN A 549 10.39 -32.03 -5.19
C ASN A 549 9.21 -31.63 -6.10
N ASN A 550 9.13 -30.35 -6.35
CA ASN A 550 8.16 -29.75 -7.27
C ASN A 550 8.77 -28.50 -7.91
N GLY A 551 8.26 -28.10 -9.07
CA GLY A 551 8.71 -26.87 -9.70
C GLY A 551 7.95 -26.59 -10.99
N GLY A 552 8.08 -25.34 -11.47
CA GLY A 552 7.42 -24.93 -12.70
C GLY A 552 8.02 -23.67 -13.29
N ILE A 553 7.77 -23.49 -14.59
CA ILE A 553 8.16 -22.30 -15.36
C ILE A 553 6.90 -21.72 -15.97
N SER A 554 6.78 -20.40 -15.90
CA SER A 554 5.67 -19.66 -16.49
C SER A 554 6.22 -18.47 -17.27
N GLU A 555 5.83 -18.33 -18.53
CA GLU A 555 6.27 -17.24 -19.40
C GLU A 555 5.07 -16.55 -20.05
N SER A 556 5.10 -15.22 -20.13
CA SER A 556 4.15 -14.44 -20.91
C SER A 556 4.81 -13.24 -21.57
N LYS A 557 4.30 -12.88 -22.75
CA LYS A 557 4.80 -11.78 -23.58
C LYS A 557 3.66 -10.84 -23.95
N LEU A 558 3.98 -9.54 -23.95
CA LEU A 558 3.07 -8.47 -24.36
C LEU A 558 3.81 -7.58 -25.36
N LEU A 559 3.20 -7.36 -26.52
CA LEU A 559 3.65 -6.39 -27.53
C LEU A 559 2.59 -5.31 -27.68
N SER A 560 3.02 -4.06 -27.57
CA SER A 560 2.11 -2.92 -27.56
C SER A 560 2.55 -1.83 -28.53
N PHE A 561 1.57 -1.22 -29.19
CA PHE A 561 1.73 0.01 -29.98
C PHE A 561 0.73 1.04 -29.48
N PHE A 562 1.18 2.27 -29.29
CA PHE A 562 0.32 3.32 -28.75
C PHE A 562 0.63 4.69 -29.33
N GLY A 563 -0.40 5.53 -29.40
CA GLY A 563 -0.30 6.93 -29.75
C GLY A 563 -1.15 7.80 -28.84
N ARG A 564 -0.64 8.99 -28.51
CA ARG A 564 -1.38 10.01 -27.75
C ARG A 564 -1.21 11.36 -28.39
N LEU A 565 -2.31 12.08 -28.47
CA LEU A 565 -2.37 13.45 -28.89
C LEU A 565 -2.93 14.32 -27.78
N ASN A 566 -2.15 15.31 -27.35
CA ASN A 566 -2.63 16.38 -26.48
C ASN A 566 -2.62 17.67 -27.28
N TYR A 567 -3.75 18.35 -27.27
CA TYR A 567 -3.91 19.64 -27.91
C TYR A 567 -4.52 20.64 -26.94
N ASN A 568 -3.90 21.80 -26.81
CA ASN A 568 -4.33 22.89 -25.96
C ASN A 568 -4.43 24.15 -26.83
N TYR A 569 -5.62 24.71 -26.92
CA TYR A 569 -5.89 25.96 -27.61
C TYR A 569 -6.02 27.13 -26.63
N ASP A 570 -5.06 28.04 -26.67
CA ASP A 570 -5.06 29.32 -25.92
C ASP A 570 -5.24 29.12 -24.40
N GLU A 571 -4.74 28.00 -23.88
CA GLU A 571 -4.95 27.53 -22.49
C GLU A 571 -6.44 27.45 -22.07
N ARG A 572 -7.37 27.45 -23.03
CA ARG A 572 -8.81 27.40 -22.79
C ARG A 572 -9.43 26.03 -23.05
N TYR A 573 -9.17 25.47 -24.22
CA TYR A 573 -9.75 24.19 -24.64
C TYR A 573 -8.66 23.13 -24.73
N LEU A 574 -8.85 22.05 -23.99
CA LEU A 574 -7.92 20.95 -23.87
C LEU A 574 -8.54 19.69 -24.47
N ILE A 575 -7.79 18.96 -25.29
CA ILE A 575 -8.19 17.67 -25.84
C ILE A 575 -7.05 16.70 -25.69
N THR A 576 -7.33 15.53 -25.11
CA THR A 576 -6.40 14.39 -25.07
C THR A 576 -7.07 13.22 -25.77
N ALA A 577 -6.41 12.61 -26.74
CA ALA A 577 -6.85 11.38 -27.40
C ALA A 577 -5.73 10.35 -27.33
N THR A 578 -6.05 9.13 -26.90
CA THR A 578 -5.09 8.02 -26.82
C THR A 578 -5.68 6.81 -27.53
N TYR A 579 -4.82 6.09 -28.24
CA TYR A 579 -5.16 4.82 -28.84
C TYR A 579 -4.03 3.83 -28.62
N ARG A 580 -4.36 2.65 -28.08
CA ARG A 580 -3.39 1.60 -27.80
C ARG A 580 -3.85 0.24 -28.31
N PHE A 581 -2.90 -0.52 -28.84
CA PHE A 581 -3.04 -1.92 -29.23
C PHE A 581 -2.13 -2.78 -28.38
N ASP A 582 -2.66 -3.81 -27.76
CA ASP A 582 -1.90 -4.79 -26.99
C ASP A 582 -2.10 -6.19 -27.52
N GLY A 583 -1.02 -6.89 -27.87
CA GLY A 583 -1.01 -8.29 -28.28
C GLY A 583 -0.42 -9.16 -27.19
N SER A 584 -1.24 -10.03 -26.56
CA SER A 584 -0.84 -10.90 -25.45
C SER A 584 -0.73 -12.35 -25.84
N SER A 585 0.33 -13.02 -25.35
CA SER A 585 0.51 -14.46 -25.51
C SER A 585 -0.45 -15.32 -24.70
N ARG A 586 -1.25 -14.71 -23.80
CA ARG A 586 -2.23 -15.43 -22.95
C ARG A 586 -3.52 -15.79 -23.69
N PHE A 587 -3.80 -15.12 -24.81
CA PHE A 587 -5.00 -15.32 -25.60
C PHE A 587 -4.75 -16.08 -26.88
N GLY A 588 -5.80 -16.77 -27.38
CA GLY A 588 -5.78 -17.47 -28.65
C GLY A 588 -5.50 -16.54 -29.84
N GLU A 589 -5.18 -17.11 -31.00
CA GLU A 589 -4.73 -16.35 -32.16
C GLU A 589 -5.74 -15.29 -32.61
N ASN A 590 -7.03 -15.62 -32.59
CA ASN A 590 -8.11 -14.75 -33.05
C ASN A 590 -8.44 -13.61 -32.07
N GLN A 591 -8.11 -13.74 -30.78
CA GLN A 591 -8.45 -12.80 -29.73
C GLN A 591 -7.21 -12.15 -29.09
N ARG A 592 -6.02 -12.37 -29.70
CA ARG A 592 -4.74 -11.91 -29.13
C ARG A 592 -4.63 -10.41 -28.99
N TRP A 593 -5.25 -9.63 -29.89
CA TRP A 593 -5.10 -8.17 -29.93
C TRP A 593 -6.27 -7.43 -29.33
N GLY A 594 -6.02 -6.72 -28.23
CA GLY A 594 -6.94 -5.77 -27.60
C GLY A 594 -6.75 -4.35 -28.15
N LYS A 595 -7.83 -3.58 -28.19
CA LYS A 595 -7.88 -2.19 -28.68
C LYS A 595 -8.43 -1.30 -27.57
N PHE A 596 -7.71 -0.26 -27.21
CA PHE A 596 -8.03 0.58 -26.06
C PHE A 596 -8.01 2.06 -26.44
N PRO A 597 -9.14 2.60 -26.97
CA PRO A 597 -9.30 4.01 -27.27
C PRO A 597 -9.65 4.83 -26.03
N SER A 598 -9.23 6.08 -25.99
CA SER A 598 -9.73 7.04 -24.99
C SER A 598 -9.70 8.48 -25.50
N VAL A 599 -10.65 9.29 -25.02
CA VAL A 599 -10.75 10.72 -25.31
C VAL A 599 -11.09 11.47 -24.01
N ALA A 600 -10.46 12.61 -23.79
CA ALA A 600 -10.78 13.52 -22.70
C ALA A 600 -10.78 14.96 -23.17
N LEU A 601 -11.69 15.75 -22.63
CA LEU A 601 -11.89 17.15 -22.90
C LEU A 601 -11.70 17.95 -21.60
N GLY A 602 -11.15 19.14 -21.73
CA GLY A 602 -11.03 20.10 -20.64
C GLY A 602 -11.39 21.51 -21.12
N TRP A 603 -12.08 22.26 -20.27
CA TRP A 603 -12.41 23.66 -20.53
C TRP A 603 -12.00 24.52 -19.34
N ASN A 604 -11.01 25.36 -19.52
CA ASN A 604 -10.55 26.36 -18.56
C ASN A 604 -11.40 27.63 -18.70
N VAL A 605 -12.54 27.67 -18.03
CA VAL A 605 -13.52 28.78 -18.12
C VAL A 605 -12.92 30.09 -17.62
N HIS A 606 -12.03 30.00 -16.61
CA HIS A 606 -11.37 31.18 -16.04
C HIS A 606 -10.45 31.93 -17.02
N ASN A 607 -10.09 31.32 -18.14
CA ASN A 607 -9.29 31.94 -19.20
C ASN A 607 -10.17 32.55 -20.33
N GLU A 608 -11.51 32.48 -20.19
CA GLU A 608 -12.42 33.09 -21.18
C GLU A 608 -12.55 34.60 -20.98
N HIS A 609 -12.68 35.31 -22.07
CA HIS A 609 -12.79 36.78 -22.06
C HIS A 609 -14.02 37.30 -21.31
N PHE A 610 -15.07 36.49 -21.20
CA PHE A 610 -16.30 36.83 -20.45
C PHE A 610 -16.18 36.55 -18.94
N TYR A 611 -15.11 35.86 -18.50
CA TYR A 611 -14.98 35.47 -17.12
C TYR A 611 -14.41 36.62 -16.28
N ASN A 612 -15.17 37.06 -15.29
CA ASN A 612 -14.78 38.16 -14.39
C ASN A 612 -15.30 37.94 -12.97
N ILE A 613 -14.93 36.80 -12.37
CA ILE A 613 -15.32 36.45 -10.99
C ILE A 613 -14.10 36.51 -10.10
N GLY A 614 -13.89 37.64 -9.39
CA GLY A 614 -12.63 37.93 -8.68
C GLY A 614 -12.26 36.99 -7.55
N PHE A 615 -13.24 36.34 -6.89
CA PHE A 615 -12.93 35.38 -5.80
C PHE A 615 -12.71 33.94 -6.29
N LEU A 616 -13.12 33.58 -7.53
CA LEU A 616 -12.96 32.26 -8.14
C LEU A 616 -11.88 32.34 -9.22
N ASN A 617 -10.64 32.08 -8.83
CA ASN A 617 -9.45 32.27 -9.68
C ASN A 617 -9.24 31.13 -10.68
N GLN A 618 -9.78 29.96 -10.39
CA GLN A 618 -9.74 28.80 -11.27
C GLN A 618 -11.12 28.18 -11.36
N LEU A 619 -11.58 27.97 -12.59
CA LEU A 619 -12.77 27.17 -12.90
C LEU A 619 -12.44 26.36 -14.16
N LYS A 620 -12.41 25.03 -13.99
CA LYS A 620 -12.13 24.09 -15.07
C LYS A 620 -13.12 22.94 -15.04
N PHE A 621 -13.70 22.62 -16.19
CA PHE A 621 -14.50 21.41 -16.37
C PHE A 621 -13.72 20.37 -17.13
N ARG A 622 -13.94 19.11 -16.78
CA ARG A 622 -13.30 17.94 -17.38
C ARG A 622 -14.35 16.88 -17.71
N ALA A 623 -14.19 16.21 -18.86
CA ALA A 623 -15.00 15.06 -19.25
C ALA A 623 -14.10 14.05 -19.96
N GLY A 624 -14.22 12.77 -19.61
CA GLY A 624 -13.41 11.71 -20.16
C GLY A 624 -14.21 10.43 -20.41
N TRP A 625 -13.83 9.72 -21.46
CA TRP A 625 -14.28 8.39 -21.79
C TRP A 625 -13.09 7.57 -22.28
N GLY A 626 -13.04 6.28 -21.91
CA GLY A 626 -12.03 5.42 -22.48
C GLY A 626 -12.21 3.97 -22.06
N GLU A 627 -11.50 3.12 -22.78
CA GLU A 627 -11.46 1.68 -22.58
C GLU A 627 -10.07 1.23 -22.15
N THR A 628 -10.02 0.28 -21.23
CA THR A 628 -8.81 -0.42 -20.79
C THR A 628 -9.09 -1.91 -20.71
N GLY A 629 -8.04 -2.74 -20.82
CA GLY A 629 -8.19 -4.18 -20.79
C GLY A 629 -7.64 -4.83 -19.54
N ASN A 630 -7.96 -6.11 -19.32
CA ASN A 630 -7.34 -6.96 -18.35
C ASN A 630 -7.05 -8.33 -18.97
N GLN A 631 -5.86 -8.89 -18.64
CA GLN A 631 -5.38 -10.18 -19.14
C GLN A 631 -5.05 -11.15 -17.99
N ASN A 632 -5.59 -10.93 -16.81
CA ASN A 632 -5.13 -11.61 -15.60
C ASN A 632 -5.70 -13.03 -15.48
N ILE A 633 -5.21 -13.94 -16.35
CA ILE A 633 -5.50 -15.37 -16.40
C ILE A 633 -4.21 -16.16 -16.43
N PRO A 634 -4.21 -17.45 -16.05
CA PRO A 634 -3.08 -18.33 -16.22
C PRO A 634 -2.61 -18.40 -17.69
N ASN A 635 -1.30 -18.48 -17.91
CA ASN A 635 -0.70 -18.48 -19.25
C ASN A 635 -1.15 -19.64 -20.14
N SER A 636 -1.68 -20.72 -19.54
CA SER A 636 -2.14 -21.93 -20.24
C SER A 636 -3.67 -22.00 -20.42
N SER A 637 -4.40 -20.91 -20.22
CA SER A 637 -5.87 -20.92 -20.24
C SER A 637 -6.47 -21.26 -21.61
N THR A 638 -5.70 -21.07 -22.69
CA THR A 638 -6.12 -21.38 -24.06
C THR A 638 -5.74 -22.79 -24.50
N PHE A 639 -5.02 -23.55 -23.69
CA PHE A 639 -4.56 -24.89 -24.01
C PHE A 639 -5.14 -25.93 -23.04
N ASN A 640 -5.37 -27.17 -23.57
CA ASN A 640 -5.66 -28.30 -22.70
C ASN A 640 -4.43 -28.62 -21.86
N THR A 641 -4.61 -28.76 -20.56
CA THR A 641 -3.53 -29.08 -19.62
C THR A 641 -3.73 -30.44 -18.99
N LEU A 642 -2.63 -31.11 -18.66
CA LEU A 642 -2.60 -32.40 -18.01
C LEU A 642 -2.03 -32.29 -16.60
N ASN A 643 -2.61 -33.02 -15.65
CA ASN A 643 -2.02 -33.29 -14.35
C ASN A 643 -1.20 -34.59 -14.45
N LEU A 644 0.13 -34.49 -14.31
CA LEU A 644 1.05 -35.62 -14.43
C LEU A 644 1.25 -36.38 -13.10
N ASN A 645 0.65 -35.91 -12.02
CA ASN A 645 0.75 -36.52 -10.69
C ASN A 645 -0.60 -37.13 -10.25
N THR A 646 -1.25 -37.83 -11.15
CA THR A 646 -2.48 -38.55 -10.86
C THR A 646 -2.17 -39.99 -10.63
N ASN A 647 -2.08 -40.38 -9.36
CA ASN A 647 -1.74 -41.75 -9.01
C ASN A 647 -2.95 -42.69 -9.21
N TYR A 648 -2.69 -43.87 -9.74
CA TYR A 648 -3.64 -44.98 -9.87
C TYR A 648 -3.12 -46.18 -9.09
N ILE A 649 -4.00 -46.83 -8.33
CA ILE A 649 -3.67 -48.04 -7.60
C ILE A 649 -3.93 -49.22 -8.54
N TYR A 650 -2.90 -50.01 -8.85
CA TYR A 650 -2.99 -51.10 -9.81
C TYR A 650 -2.64 -52.44 -9.21
N GLY A 651 -3.41 -53.45 -9.60
CA GLY A 651 -3.17 -54.85 -9.25
C GLY A 651 -3.59 -55.24 -7.82
N ALA A 652 -3.47 -56.53 -7.50
CA ALA A 652 -3.83 -57.09 -6.17
C ALA A 652 -2.88 -56.56 -5.07
N ASP A 653 -1.66 -56.21 -5.43
CA ASP A 653 -0.64 -55.68 -4.50
C ASP A 653 -0.78 -54.18 -4.24
N GLN A 654 -1.84 -53.54 -4.78
CA GLN A 654 -2.13 -52.11 -4.61
C GLN A 654 -0.97 -51.19 -4.93
N VAL A 655 -0.19 -51.50 -5.99
CA VAL A 655 0.96 -50.70 -6.38
C VAL A 655 0.51 -49.34 -6.90
N THR A 656 0.99 -48.27 -6.30
CA THR A 656 0.75 -46.89 -6.77
C THR A 656 1.53 -46.67 -8.06
N THR A 657 0.82 -46.45 -9.17
CA THR A 657 1.40 -46.11 -10.47
C THR A 657 1.08 -44.66 -10.82
N VAL A 658 2.12 -43.93 -11.22
CA VAL A 658 1.96 -42.54 -11.64
C VAL A 658 1.28 -42.51 -13.02
N GLY A 659 0.21 -41.74 -13.11
CA GLY A 659 -0.56 -41.54 -14.34
C GLY A 659 -0.72 -40.06 -14.70
N ALA A 660 -1.38 -39.80 -15.83
CA ALA A 660 -1.75 -38.47 -16.28
C ALA A 660 -3.27 -38.40 -16.44
N ALA A 661 -3.85 -37.29 -15.98
CA ALA A 661 -5.28 -37.01 -16.18
C ALA A 661 -5.47 -35.60 -16.73
N PRO A 662 -6.58 -35.34 -17.45
CA PRO A 662 -6.93 -33.99 -17.89
C PRO A 662 -7.04 -33.04 -16.67
N LEU A 663 -6.30 -31.93 -16.71
CA LEU A 663 -6.34 -30.93 -15.64
C LEU A 663 -7.41 -29.88 -15.93
N ARG A 664 -7.31 -29.22 -17.08
CA ARG A 664 -8.21 -28.12 -17.49
C ARG A 664 -8.40 -28.14 -19.00
N PRO A 665 -9.65 -27.98 -19.49
CA PRO A 665 -9.88 -27.75 -20.90
C PRO A 665 -9.42 -26.34 -21.30
N GLY A 666 -8.76 -26.21 -22.44
CA GLY A 666 -8.37 -24.92 -23.00
C GLY A 666 -9.54 -24.23 -23.71
N ASN A 667 -9.56 -22.91 -23.65
CA ASN A 667 -10.54 -22.08 -24.37
C ASN A 667 -9.81 -21.14 -25.33
N GLN A 668 -9.86 -21.44 -26.65
CA GLN A 668 -9.22 -20.64 -27.69
C GLN A 668 -9.94 -19.32 -27.99
N ASP A 669 -11.19 -19.20 -27.58
CA ASP A 669 -12.04 -18.04 -27.84
C ASP A 669 -12.01 -17.00 -26.70
N LEU A 670 -11.17 -17.23 -25.68
CA LEU A 670 -10.96 -16.28 -24.61
C LEU A 670 -10.53 -14.92 -25.15
N LYS A 671 -11.28 -13.91 -24.82
CA LYS A 671 -11.02 -12.51 -25.16
C LYS A 671 -10.69 -11.67 -23.93
N TRP A 672 -10.26 -10.45 -24.16
CA TRP A 672 -9.92 -9.50 -23.14
C TRP A 672 -11.13 -9.16 -22.25
N GLU A 673 -10.94 -9.11 -20.96
CA GLU A 673 -11.84 -8.42 -20.05
C GLU A 673 -11.68 -6.93 -20.30
N THR A 674 -12.78 -6.20 -20.52
CA THR A 674 -12.77 -4.80 -20.93
C THR A 674 -13.42 -3.92 -19.87
N THR A 675 -12.74 -2.84 -19.49
CA THR A 675 -13.28 -1.83 -18.56
C THR A 675 -13.49 -0.52 -19.30
N VAL A 676 -14.72 -0.04 -19.32
CA VAL A 676 -15.13 1.26 -19.86
C VAL A 676 -15.33 2.24 -18.70
N THR A 677 -14.60 3.35 -18.71
CA THR A 677 -14.74 4.41 -17.70
C THR A 677 -15.27 5.68 -18.33
N LYS A 678 -16.31 6.27 -17.72
CA LYS A 678 -16.83 7.61 -18.00
C LYS A 678 -16.59 8.46 -16.77
N ASN A 679 -16.04 9.67 -16.96
CA ASN A 679 -15.71 10.59 -15.86
C ASN A 679 -16.11 12.01 -16.23
N VAL A 680 -16.68 12.74 -15.28
CA VAL A 680 -16.86 14.20 -15.35
C VAL A 680 -16.31 14.82 -14.07
N GLY A 681 -15.63 15.96 -14.21
CA GLY A 681 -14.98 16.60 -13.07
C GLY A 681 -14.97 18.11 -13.16
N VAL A 682 -14.81 18.75 -12.01
CA VAL A 682 -14.65 20.20 -11.90
C VAL A 682 -13.50 20.49 -10.94
N ASP A 683 -12.63 21.45 -11.34
CA ASP A 683 -11.56 21.98 -10.51
C ASP A 683 -11.83 23.46 -10.23
N LEU A 684 -11.84 23.83 -8.97
CA LEU A 684 -12.09 25.18 -8.48
C LEU A 684 -10.89 25.68 -7.66
N GLY A 685 -10.53 26.93 -7.88
CA GLY A 685 -9.56 27.66 -7.08
C GLY A 685 -10.16 28.98 -6.60
N LEU A 686 -10.31 29.15 -5.28
CA LEU A 686 -10.95 30.29 -4.67
C LEU A 686 -9.96 31.09 -3.82
N PHE A 687 -10.22 32.39 -3.66
CA PHE A 687 -9.47 33.29 -2.80
C PHE A 687 -7.97 33.28 -3.08
N ASN A 688 -7.59 33.53 -4.33
CA ASN A 688 -6.20 33.42 -4.85
C ASN A 688 -5.63 32.00 -4.66
N ASN A 689 -6.45 30.97 -4.94
CA ASN A 689 -6.12 29.57 -4.79
C ASN A 689 -5.76 29.14 -3.35
N SER A 690 -6.13 29.95 -2.33
CA SER A 690 -6.00 29.55 -0.92
C SER A 690 -6.89 28.34 -0.62
N LEU A 691 -8.06 28.25 -1.25
CA LEU A 691 -8.93 27.09 -1.20
C LEU A 691 -9.03 26.48 -2.60
N THR A 692 -8.62 25.23 -2.73
CA THR A 692 -8.79 24.44 -3.95
C THR A 692 -9.75 23.29 -3.71
N LEU A 693 -10.65 23.07 -4.67
CA LEU A 693 -11.62 21.97 -4.63
C LEU A 693 -11.56 21.21 -5.96
N THR A 694 -11.54 19.89 -5.87
CA THR A 694 -11.68 19.00 -7.04
C THR A 694 -12.80 18.02 -6.77
N ALA A 695 -13.78 17.95 -7.66
CA ALA A 695 -14.88 17.00 -7.59
C ALA A 695 -14.96 16.20 -8.88
N ASP A 696 -15.09 14.87 -8.74
CA ASP A 696 -15.23 13.94 -9.87
C ASP A 696 -16.43 13.02 -9.65
N TYR A 697 -17.19 12.76 -10.71
CA TYR A 697 -18.18 11.70 -10.77
C TYR A 697 -17.79 10.70 -11.87
N PHE A 698 -17.81 9.41 -11.55
CA PHE A 698 -17.39 8.37 -12.47
C PHE A 698 -18.35 7.19 -12.51
N ILE A 699 -18.36 6.51 -13.66
CA ILE A 699 -18.96 5.19 -13.87
C ILE A 699 -17.90 4.33 -14.54
N LYS A 700 -17.61 3.18 -13.94
CA LYS A 700 -16.64 2.18 -14.41
C LYS A 700 -17.36 0.85 -14.58
N ASN A 701 -17.56 0.42 -15.85
CA ASN A 701 -18.19 -0.84 -16.20
C ASN A 701 -17.12 -1.81 -16.71
N THR A 702 -17.00 -2.96 -16.05
CA THR A 702 -16.17 -4.06 -16.52
C THR A 702 -17.06 -5.13 -17.09
N THR A 703 -16.81 -5.51 -18.33
CA THR A 703 -17.55 -6.52 -19.09
C THR A 703 -16.64 -7.67 -19.47
N ASP A 704 -17.25 -8.82 -19.79
CA ASP A 704 -16.51 -10.00 -20.21
C ASP A 704 -15.49 -10.47 -19.13
N LEU A 705 -15.92 -10.49 -17.86
CA LEU A 705 -15.06 -10.95 -16.74
C LEU A 705 -14.44 -12.31 -17.04
N LEU A 706 -13.14 -12.42 -16.78
CA LEU A 706 -12.40 -13.66 -16.96
C LEU A 706 -12.60 -14.57 -15.72
N LEU A 707 -13.50 -15.54 -15.83
CA LEU A 707 -13.91 -16.43 -14.74
C LEU A 707 -13.59 -17.88 -15.05
N ALA A 708 -13.37 -18.67 -13.97
CA ALA A 708 -13.42 -20.13 -14.07
C ALA A 708 -14.88 -20.58 -14.14
N ILE A 709 -15.31 -21.11 -15.27
CA ILE A 709 -16.70 -21.52 -15.53
C ILE A 709 -16.90 -22.95 -14.99
N PRO A 710 -17.81 -23.16 -14.04
CA PRO A 710 -18.08 -24.49 -13.51
C PRO A 710 -18.47 -25.47 -14.62
N ILE A 711 -17.92 -26.67 -14.55
CA ILE A 711 -18.26 -27.78 -15.44
C ILE A 711 -18.72 -28.98 -14.62
N LEU A 712 -19.50 -29.87 -15.23
CA LEU A 712 -19.91 -31.10 -14.58
C LEU A 712 -18.68 -31.95 -14.24
N ASN A 713 -18.68 -32.53 -13.04
CA ASN A 713 -17.60 -33.44 -12.61
C ASN A 713 -17.44 -34.64 -13.55
N THR A 714 -18.50 -35.04 -14.27
CA THR A 714 -18.51 -36.10 -15.28
C THR A 714 -17.73 -35.75 -16.55
N ALA A 715 -17.35 -34.46 -16.75
CA ALA A 715 -16.51 -34.04 -17.87
C ALA A 715 -15.07 -34.55 -17.76
N GLY A 716 -14.65 -35.09 -16.61
CA GLY A 716 -13.36 -35.73 -16.42
C GLY A 716 -12.16 -34.78 -16.28
N TYR A 717 -12.40 -33.50 -16.09
CA TYR A 717 -11.34 -32.51 -15.82
C TYR A 717 -11.28 -32.19 -14.31
N LYS A 718 -10.07 -31.94 -13.80
CA LYS A 718 -9.87 -31.62 -12.38
C LYS A 718 -10.25 -30.18 -12.05
N THR A 719 -10.11 -29.25 -12.98
CA THR A 719 -10.41 -27.82 -12.80
C THR A 719 -11.21 -27.26 -13.97
N SER A 720 -11.99 -26.24 -13.69
CA SER A 720 -12.83 -25.52 -14.63
C SER A 720 -12.03 -24.76 -15.69
N PRO A 721 -12.52 -24.66 -16.95
CA PRO A 721 -11.96 -23.76 -17.96
C PRO A 721 -12.17 -22.28 -17.58
N TYR A 722 -11.36 -21.41 -18.14
CA TYR A 722 -11.63 -19.98 -18.11
C TYR A 722 -12.55 -19.58 -19.26
N GLY A 723 -13.48 -18.67 -18.97
CA GLY A 723 -14.39 -18.06 -19.95
C GLY A 723 -14.62 -16.59 -19.66
N ASN A 724 -15.18 -15.89 -20.62
CA ASN A 724 -15.65 -14.50 -20.45
C ASN A 724 -17.11 -14.53 -20.00
N ALA A 725 -17.37 -14.19 -18.73
CA ALA A 725 -18.69 -14.39 -18.15
C ALA A 725 -18.97 -13.46 -16.98
N GLY A 726 -19.78 -12.48 -17.21
CA GLY A 726 -20.23 -11.54 -16.18
C GLY A 726 -19.76 -10.10 -16.37
N ASP A 727 -20.48 -9.21 -15.71
CA ASP A 727 -20.27 -7.75 -15.77
C ASP A 727 -20.38 -7.14 -14.37
N ILE A 728 -19.53 -6.15 -14.08
CA ILE A 728 -19.49 -5.43 -12.80
C ILE A 728 -19.52 -3.94 -13.07
N GLU A 729 -20.32 -3.21 -12.31
CA GLU A 729 -20.36 -1.74 -12.28
C GLU A 729 -19.77 -1.21 -10.96
N ASN A 730 -18.89 -0.22 -11.07
CA ASN A 730 -18.52 0.67 -9.97
C ASN A 730 -18.87 2.10 -10.36
N LYS A 731 -19.59 2.81 -9.50
CA LYS A 731 -19.89 4.22 -9.70
C LYS A 731 -19.68 4.99 -8.42
N GLY A 732 -19.28 6.25 -8.55
CA GLY A 732 -18.97 7.01 -7.35
C GLY A 732 -18.76 8.49 -7.57
N PHE A 733 -18.68 9.18 -6.45
CA PHE A 733 -18.37 10.59 -6.35
C PHE A 733 -17.16 10.79 -5.46
N GLU A 734 -16.23 11.63 -5.89
CA GLU A 734 -15.00 11.96 -5.19
C GLU A 734 -14.92 13.46 -5.00
N LEU A 735 -14.52 13.91 -3.79
CA LEU A 735 -14.27 15.31 -3.48
C LEU A 735 -12.94 15.43 -2.74
N THR A 736 -12.10 16.35 -3.20
CA THR A 736 -10.87 16.74 -2.52
C THR A 736 -10.89 18.24 -2.28
N ALA A 737 -10.55 18.66 -1.08
CA ALA A 737 -10.46 20.07 -0.67
C ALA A 737 -9.11 20.33 -0.01
N ASN A 738 -8.49 21.48 -0.30
CA ASN A 738 -7.26 21.90 0.34
C ASN A 738 -7.29 23.40 0.60
N TYR A 739 -7.10 23.80 1.87
CA TYR A 739 -7.11 25.18 2.30
C TYR A 739 -5.78 25.55 2.96
N ARG A 740 -5.10 26.54 2.38
CA ARG A 740 -3.82 27.04 2.87
C ARG A 740 -3.95 28.51 3.25
N LYS A 741 -3.39 28.87 4.40
CA LYS A 741 -3.33 30.28 4.85
C LYS A 741 -2.08 30.51 5.69
N SER A 742 -1.53 31.71 5.55
CA SER A 742 -0.39 32.17 6.36
C SER A 742 -0.76 33.49 7.04
N PHE A 743 -0.34 33.65 8.30
CA PHE A 743 -0.54 34.81 9.14
C PHE A 743 0.76 35.14 9.89
N GLY A 744 1.58 36.01 9.34
CA GLY A 744 2.93 36.25 9.89
C GLY A 744 3.73 34.94 9.98
N ASP A 745 4.23 34.58 11.16
CA ASP A 745 5.02 33.38 11.43
C ASP A 745 4.22 32.08 11.44
N PHE A 746 2.90 32.19 11.47
CA PHE A 746 2.02 31.02 11.51
C PHE A 746 1.47 30.70 10.13
N SER A 747 1.61 29.47 9.70
CA SER A 747 0.97 28.96 8.50
C SER A 747 0.30 27.63 8.78
N PHE A 748 -0.79 27.37 8.07
CA PHE A 748 -1.45 26.08 8.15
C PHE A 748 -1.96 25.62 6.79
N ASN A 749 -2.06 24.31 6.65
CA ASN A 749 -2.64 23.62 5.51
C ASN A 749 -3.63 22.59 6.02
N LEU A 750 -4.90 22.73 5.66
CA LEU A 750 -5.97 21.79 5.96
C LEU A 750 -6.37 21.10 4.66
N GLY A 751 -6.06 19.81 4.56
CA GLY A 751 -6.42 18.95 3.45
C GLY A 751 -7.52 17.97 3.83
N GLY A 752 -8.41 17.66 2.91
CA GLY A 752 -9.43 16.65 3.12
C GLY A 752 -9.88 16.00 1.80
N ASN A 753 -10.27 14.76 1.88
CA ASN A 753 -10.88 14.05 0.78
C ASN A 753 -11.98 13.11 1.28
N ILE A 754 -13.00 12.90 0.43
CA ILE A 754 -14.07 11.94 0.68
C ILE A 754 -14.43 11.26 -0.62
N SER A 755 -14.76 9.97 -0.54
CA SER A 755 -15.11 9.15 -1.69
C SER A 755 -16.28 8.24 -1.37
N PHE A 756 -17.29 8.28 -2.23
CA PHE A 756 -18.47 7.41 -2.23
C PHE A 756 -18.34 6.46 -3.43
N VAL A 757 -18.24 5.16 -3.18
CA VAL A 757 -18.11 4.16 -4.25
C VAL A 757 -19.11 3.05 -4.03
N LYS A 758 -19.97 2.80 -5.03
CA LYS A 758 -20.93 1.69 -5.01
C LYS A 758 -20.49 0.65 -6.02
N ASN A 759 -20.35 -0.59 -5.55
CA ASN A 759 -20.05 -1.77 -6.35
C ASN A 759 -21.34 -2.55 -6.61
N LYS A 760 -21.51 -3.09 -7.80
CA LYS A 760 -22.66 -3.93 -8.17
C LYS A 760 -22.26 -4.94 -9.24
N VAL A 761 -22.56 -6.21 -9.01
CA VAL A 761 -22.52 -7.25 -10.04
C VAL A 761 -23.76 -7.09 -10.91
N ILE A 762 -23.57 -6.95 -12.21
CA ILE A 762 -24.67 -6.75 -13.19
C ILE A 762 -25.15 -8.08 -13.73
N SER A 763 -24.22 -8.96 -14.08
CA SER A 763 -24.49 -10.30 -14.59
C SER A 763 -23.38 -11.27 -14.23
N LEU A 764 -23.68 -12.55 -14.15
CA LEU A 764 -22.73 -13.67 -14.11
C LEU A 764 -23.20 -14.74 -15.10
N ALA A 765 -22.31 -15.64 -15.52
CA ALA A 765 -22.65 -16.73 -16.43
C ALA A 765 -23.78 -17.59 -15.85
N ASP A 766 -24.79 -17.86 -16.67
CA ASP A 766 -25.92 -18.76 -16.34
C ASP A 766 -26.59 -18.42 -15.00
N ASP A 767 -26.69 -17.13 -14.64
CA ASP A 767 -27.15 -16.67 -13.32
C ASP A 767 -26.41 -17.33 -12.15
N GLY A 768 -25.13 -17.66 -12.37
CA GLY A 768 -24.28 -18.35 -11.43
C GLY A 768 -23.96 -17.52 -10.18
N ILE A 769 -23.64 -18.23 -9.12
CA ILE A 769 -23.20 -17.65 -7.87
C ILE A 769 -21.71 -17.95 -7.71
N LEU A 770 -20.91 -16.90 -7.46
CA LEU A 770 -19.53 -17.07 -7.02
C LEU A 770 -19.52 -17.03 -5.49
N ILE A 771 -18.92 -18.04 -4.92
CA ILE A 771 -18.71 -18.15 -3.47
C ILE A 771 -17.24 -17.92 -3.16
N GLY A 772 -16.96 -17.43 -1.96
CA GLY A 772 -15.60 -17.21 -1.49
C GLY A 772 -14.76 -18.48 -1.41
N SER A 773 -13.62 -18.41 -0.78
CA SER A 773 -12.74 -19.55 -0.54
C SER A 773 -13.46 -20.64 0.25
N ASN A 774 -12.86 -21.82 0.37
CA ASN A 774 -13.45 -22.97 1.09
C ASN A 774 -13.98 -22.66 2.50
N ARG A 775 -13.54 -21.53 3.10
CA ARG A 775 -13.96 -21.08 4.43
C ARG A 775 -15.08 -20.08 4.40
N SER A 776 -15.04 -19.14 3.44
CA SER A 776 -16.06 -18.11 3.27
C SER A 776 -17.25 -18.58 2.43
N LYS A 777 -17.21 -19.80 1.89
CA LYS A 777 -18.29 -20.34 1.05
C LYS A 777 -19.66 -20.39 1.73
N ASP A 778 -19.69 -20.46 3.05
CA ASP A 778 -20.92 -20.54 3.81
C ASP A 778 -21.51 -19.16 4.13
N TYR A 779 -20.74 -18.07 4.01
CA TYR A 779 -21.15 -16.75 4.47
C TYR A 779 -20.81 -15.58 3.53
N SER A 780 -20.10 -15.82 2.41
CA SER A 780 -19.83 -14.83 1.37
C SER A 780 -20.42 -15.28 0.05
N ARG A 781 -21.19 -14.40 -0.60
CA ARG A 781 -21.86 -14.67 -1.87
C ARG A 781 -21.67 -13.48 -2.82
N THR A 782 -21.36 -13.78 -4.08
CA THR A 782 -21.33 -12.83 -5.17
C THR A 782 -22.34 -13.22 -6.23
N GLU A 783 -23.33 -12.37 -6.46
CA GLU A 783 -24.49 -12.66 -7.30
C GLU A 783 -24.96 -11.39 -8.00
N ALA A 784 -25.61 -11.53 -9.14
CA ALA A 784 -26.19 -10.40 -9.89
C ALA A 784 -27.18 -9.60 -9.01
N GLY A 785 -27.05 -8.27 -9.07
CA GLY A 785 -27.86 -7.37 -8.26
C GLY A 785 -27.21 -6.88 -6.97
N HIS A 786 -26.21 -7.57 -6.44
CA HIS A 786 -25.52 -7.30 -5.18
C HIS A 786 -24.06 -6.90 -5.37
N PRO A 787 -23.41 -6.28 -4.36
CA PRO A 787 -21.98 -6.10 -4.35
C PRO A 787 -21.22 -7.44 -4.31
N ILE A 788 -19.96 -7.46 -4.79
CA ILE A 788 -19.05 -8.60 -4.64
C ILE A 788 -18.91 -8.94 -3.16
N ALA A 789 -18.81 -10.24 -2.83
CA ALA A 789 -18.55 -10.76 -1.48
C ALA A 789 -19.54 -10.28 -0.40
N SER A 790 -20.81 -10.05 -0.77
CA SER A 790 -21.84 -9.70 0.19
C SER A 790 -22.09 -10.86 1.16
N PHE A 791 -22.30 -10.55 2.45
CA PHE A 791 -22.55 -11.54 3.47
C PHE A 791 -23.95 -12.13 3.33
N TYR A 792 -24.05 -13.45 3.39
CA TYR A 792 -25.28 -14.19 3.16
C TYR A 792 -25.49 -15.22 4.26
N GLY A 793 -26.66 -15.20 4.92
CA GLY A 793 -26.93 -16.08 6.04
C GLY A 793 -28.28 -15.83 6.72
N TYR A 794 -28.44 -16.40 7.90
CA TYR A 794 -29.66 -16.31 8.69
C TYR A 794 -29.76 -14.96 9.39
N GLU A 795 -30.97 -14.38 9.42
CA GLU A 795 -31.27 -13.20 10.23
C GLU A 795 -31.66 -13.60 11.65
N MET A 796 -30.83 -13.29 12.63
CA MET A 796 -31.16 -13.40 14.04
C MET A 796 -32.17 -12.32 14.41
N ILE A 797 -33.29 -12.69 15.02
CA ILE A 797 -34.35 -11.78 15.47
C ILE A 797 -34.51 -11.73 16.98
N GLY A 798 -33.77 -12.52 17.73
CA GLY A 798 -33.76 -12.52 19.17
C GLY A 798 -33.36 -13.87 19.77
N ILE A 799 -33.75 -14.08 21.02
CA ILE A 799 -33.54 -15.30 21.78
C ILE A 799 -34.92 -15.82 22.21
N PHE A 800 -35.18 -17.14 22.09
CA PHE A 800 -36.36 -17.77 22.58
C PHE A 800 -36.43 -17.62 24.10
N GLN A 801 -37.52 -17.02 24.61
CA GLN A 801 -37.69 -16.80 26.07
C GLN A 801 -38.37 -17.93 26.77
N THR A 802 -39.39 -18.56 26.14
CA THR A 802 -40.19 -19.59 26.72
C THR A 802 -40.34 -20.82 25.80
N GLN A 803 -40.80 -21.94 26.38
CA GLN A 803 -41.11 -23.13 25.60
C GLN A 803 -42.29 -22.90 24.65
N ASP A 804 -43.28 -22.12 25.07
CA ASP A 804 -44.44 -21.77 24.23
C ASP A 804 -43.98 -20.99 22.98
N GLU A 805 -42.96 -20.13 23.08
CA GLU A 805 -42.37 -19.46 21.89
C GLU A 805 -41.71 -20.47 20.95
N VAL A 806 -40.97 -21.46 21.49
CA VAL A 806 -40.30 -22.49 20.69
C VAL A 806 -41.35 -23.32 19.95
N ASP A 807 -42.38 -23.77 20.66
CA ASP A 807 -43.42 -24.66 20.13
C ASP A 807 -44.31 -24.00 19.07
N ASN A 808 -44.41 -22.64 19.08
CA ASN A 808 -45.25 -21.87 18.17
C ASN A 808 -44.43 -21.06 17.10
N SER A 809 -43.14 -21.35 16.94
CA SER A 809 -42.29 -20.68 15.96
C SER A 809 -41.58 -21.67 15.04
N ALA A 810 -41.13 -21.20 13.89
CA ALA A 810 -40.20 -21.95 13.06
C ALA A 810 -38.87 -22.10 13.80
N VAL A 811 -38.31 -23.29 13.87
CA VAL A 811 -37.12 -23.61 14.66
C VAL A 811 -36.14 -24.51 13.91
N LEU A 812 -34.88 -24.42 14.28
CA LEU A 812 -33.89 -25.45 13.96
C LEU A 812 -34.09 -26.67 14.87
N PRO A 813 -33.72 -27.87 14.43
CA PRO A 813 -33.85 -29.08 15.26
C PRO A 813 -33.15 -28.93 16.61
N LYS A 814 -33.81 -29.37 17.70
CA LYS A 814 -33.35 -29.33 19.10
C LYS A 814 -33.31 -27.92 19.74
N THR A 815 -33.97 -26.93 19.17
CA THR A 815 -34.11 -25.61 19.77
C THR A 815 -34.82 -25.69 21.12
N GLN A 816 -34.36 -24.91 22.09
CA GLN A 816 -34.90 -24.80 23.45
C GLN A 816 -34.97 -23.33 23.87
N PRO A 817 -35.68 -22.96 24.94
CA PRO A 817 -35.60 -21.64 25.52
C PRO A 817 -34.16 -21.23 25.82
N GLY A 818 -33.82 -20.00 25.51
CA GLY A 818 -32.47 -19.48 25.59
C GLY A 818 -31.64 -19.65 24.31
N ASP A 819 -32.13 -20.36 23.31
CA ASP A 819 -31.44 -20.49 22.01
C ASP A 819 -31.80 -19.35 21.06
N VAL A 820 -30.98 -19.16 20.02
CA VAL A 820 -31.12 -18.09 19.01
C VAL A 820 -32.38 -18.33 18.19
N LYS A 821 -33.15 -17.25 17.98
CA LYS A 821 -34.34 -17.20 17.14
C LYS A 821 -33.99 -16.59 15.78
N TYR A 822 -34.25 -17.37 14.72
CA TYR A 822 -34.05 -16.93 13.34
C TYR A 822 -35.35 -16.56 12.66
N ARG A 823 -35.28 -15.72 11.62
CA ARG A 823 -36.44 -15.34 10.81
C ARG A 823 -36.74 -16.46 9.81
N ASP A 824 -37.98 -16.92 9.81
CA ASP A 824 -38.58 -17.69 8.73
C ASP A 824 -38.92 -16.70 7.60
N LEU A 825 -38.32 -16.84 6.43
CA LEU A 825 -38.47 -15.90 5.32
C LEU A 825 -39.58 -16.28 4.36
N ASN A 826 -39.88 -17.55 4.28
CA ASN A 826 -40.90 -18.10 3.37
C ASN A 826 -42.20 -18.50 4.11
N ASP A 827 -42.24 -18.35 5.44
CA ASP A 827 -43.35 -18.68 6.35
C ASP A 827 -43.77 -20.15 6.23
N ASP A 828 -42.81 -21.08 6.00
CA ASP A 828 -43.11 -22.53 5.88
C ASP A 828 -43.07 -23.26 7.25
N GLY A 829 -42.70 -22.56 8.31
CA GLY A 829 -42.60 -23.06 9.66
C GLY A 829 -41.34 -23.87 9.98
N ILE A 830 -40.35 -23.87 9.09
CA ILE A 830 -39.06 -24.58 9.24
C ILE A 830 -37.91 -23.62 8.95
N ILE A 831 -36.90 -23.59 9.79
CA ILE A 831 -35.66 -22.84 9.50
C ILE A 831 -34.70 -23.74 8.72
N ASN A 832 -34.40 -23.37 7.49
CA ASN A 832 -33.49 -24.10 6.59
C ASN A 832 -32.72 -23.15 5.64
N ASP A 833 -32.05 -23.65 4.60
CA ASP A 833 -31.27 -22.85 3.68
C ASP A 833 -32.08 -21.81 2.88
N ASP A 834 -33.41 -22.00 2.76
CA ASP A 834 -34.32 -21.07 2.08
C ASP A 834 -34.58 -19.80 2.92
N ASP A 835 -34.26 -19.83 4.23
CA ASP A 835 -34.36 -18.69 5.16
C ASP A 835 -33.11 -17.85 5.23
N ARG A 836 -32.18 -18.06 4.32
CA ARG A 836 -30.96 -17.26 4.24
C ARG A 836 -31.15 -16.07 3.31
N LYS A 837 -30.61 -14.94 3.69
CA LYS A 837 -30.65 -13.69 2.90
C LYS A 837 -29.34 -12.93 2.96
N TYR A 838 -29.22 -11.84 2.20
CA TYR A 838 -28.12 -10.90 2.35
C TYR A 838 -28.23 -10.18 3.70
N ILE A 839 -27.19 -10.32 4.52
CA ILE A 839 -27.13 -9.84 5.91
C ILE A 839 -26.11 -8.75 6.15
N GLY A 840 -25.35 -8.35 5.11
CA GLY A 840 -24.37 -7.27 5.20
C GLY A 840 -23.50 -7.16 3.95
N SER A 841 -22.71 -6.09 3.90
CA SER A 841 -21.79 -5.80 2.81
C SER A 841 -20.45 -5.28 3.33
N PRO A 842 -19.31 -5.78 2.81
CA PRO A 842 -17.99 -5.30 3.21
C PRO A 842 -17.62 -3.94 2.62
N PHE A 843 -18.42 -3.41 1.68
CA PHE A 843 -18.12 -2.13 1.03
C PHE A 843 -18.66 -0.96 1.83
N PRO A 844 -17.81 0.06 2.12
CA PRO A 844 -18.26 1.26 2.83
C PRO A 844 -19.16 2.14 1.96
N ASP A 845 -20.08 2.86 2.60
CA ASP A 845 -20.82 3.93 1.96
C ASP A 845 -19.89 5.06 1.53
N TYR A 846 -18.91 5.41 2.39
CA TYR A 846 -17.86 6.37 2.06
C TYR A 846 -16.58 6.15 2.88
N THR A 847 -15.47 6.54 2.26
CA THR A 847 -14.15 6.63 2.90
C THR A 847 -13.68 8.07 2.89
N TYR A 848 -12.89 8.47 3.88
CA TYR A 848 -12.40 9.83 3.98
C TYR A 848 -11.03 9.93 4.64
N GLY A 849 -10.32 11.01 4.32
CA GLY A 849 -9.06 11.37 4.95
C GLY A 849 -9.02 12.87 5.24
N MET A 850 -8.37 13.27 6.33
CA MET A 850 -8.17 14.67 6.71
C MET A 850 -6.77 14.87 7.25
N SER A 851 -6.05 15.85 6.71
CA SER A 851 -4.73 16.26 7.18
C SER A 851 -4.76 17.70 7.69
N LEU A 852 -4.01 17.97 8.73
CA LEU A 852 -3.74 19.31 9.24
C LEU A 852 -2.24 19.43 9.44
N ASP A 853 -1.63 20.39 8.74
CA ASP A 853 -0.23 20.78 8.90
C ASP A 853 -0.15 22.22 9.38
N MET A 854 0.63 22.48 10.41
CA MET A 854 0.84 23.80 10.98
C MET A 854 2.33 24.06 11.16
N ASN A 855 2.74 25.28 10.85
CA ASN A 855 4.10 25.73 11.11
C ASN A 855 4.04 27.02 11.91
N TYR A 856 4.84 27.12 12.96
CA TYR A 856 5.01 28.30 13.76
C TYR A 856 6.47 28.50 14.13
N LYS A 857 7.14 29.45 13.49
CA LYS A 857 8.58 29.66 13.61
C LYS A 857 9.35 28.36 13.32
N GLN A 858 10.07 27.83 14.31
CA GLN A 858 10.87 26.61 14.21
C GLN A 858 10.07 25.32 14.47
N PHE A 859 8.83 25.45 14.93
CA PHE A 859 7.97 24.29 15.20
C PHE A 859 7.12 23.93 13.98
N ASP A 860 7.01 22.66 13.70
CA ASP A 860 6.04 22.09 12.79
C ASP A 860 5.20 21.03 13.49
N PHE A 861 3.92 21.05 13.21
CA PHE A 861 2.97 20.06 13.70
C PHE A 861 2.17 19.50 12.55
N SER A 862 1.97 18.19 12.54
CA SER A 862 1.10 17.53 11.57
C SER A 862 0.24 16.46 12.21
N MET A 863 -0.99 16.33 11.74
CA MET A 863 -1.88 15.24 12.09
C MET A 863 -2.63 14.74 10.85
N PHE A 864 -2.93 13.45 10.85
CA PHE A 864 -3.67 12.81 9.78
C PHE A 864 -4.69 11.83 10.31
N PHE A 865 -5.94 12.03 9.92
CA PHE A 865 -7.06 11.15 10.20
C PHE A 865 -7.49 10.39 8.95
N GLN A 866 -7.93 9.16 9.15
CA GLN A 866 -8.50 8.33 8.09
C GLN A 866 -9.67 7.53 8.66
N GLY A 867 -10.71 7.35 7.86
CA GLY A 867 -11.89 6.61 8.27
C GLY A 867 -12.64 5.94 7.12
N SER A 868 -13.48 5.00 7.52
CA SER A 868 -14.43 4.27 6.69
C SER A 868 -15.76 4.25 7.41
N GLN A 869 -16.87 4.38 6.69
CA GLN A 869 -18.22 4.39 7.27
C GLN A 869 -19.17 3.55 6.45
N GLY A 870 -20.04 2.79 7.15
CA GLY A 870 -21.14 2.02 6.54
C GLY A 870 -20.74 0.67 5.98
N ASN A 871 -19.49 0.23 6.19
CA ASN A 871 -19.09 -1.15 5.87
C ASN A 871 -19.41 -2.09 7.01
N ASP A 872 -19.86 -3.29 6.68
CA ASP A 872 -19.98 -4.38 7.63
C ASP A 872 -18.73 -5.24 7.66
N ILE A 873 -18.46 -5.85 8.80
CA ILE A 873 -17.44 -6.87 9.01
C ILE A 873 -18.12 -8.13 9.50
N LEU A 874 -17.88 -9.25 8.84
CA LEU A 874 -18.19 -10.56 9.39
C LEU A 874 -17.12 -10.90 10.43
N ASN A 875 -17.44 -10.68 11.70
CA ASN A 875 -16.52 -10.95 12.80
C ASN A 875 -16.58 -12.44 13.20
N HIS A 876 -15.76 -13.23 12.53
CA HIS A 876 -15.68 -14.65 12.81
C HIS A 876 -14.91 -14.96 14.10
N THR A 877 -14.21 -13.98 14.70
CA THR A 877 -13.61 -14.17 16.03
C THR A 877 -14.68 -14.30 17.13
N ILE A 878 -15.79 -13.57 17.01
CA ILE A 878 -16.95 -13.67 17.93
C ILE A 878 -17.59 -15.06 17.87
N TYR A 879 -17.65 -15.67 16.68
CA TYR A 879 -18.14 -17.05 16.55
C TYR A 879 -17.40 -17.98 17.53
N TRP A 880 -16.09 -17.85 17.66
CA TRP A 880 -15.29 -18.67 18.56
C TRP A 880 -15.33 -18.22 20.02
N LEU A 881 -15.50 -16.92 20.27
CA LEU A 881 -15.47 -16.34 21.61
C LEU A 881 -16.84 -16.30 22.30
N GLU A 882 -17.95 -16.52 21.58
CA GLU A 882 -19.29 -16.40 22.14
C GLU A 882 -20.18 -17.64 21.90
N ALA A 883 -19.65 -18.63 21.18
CA ALA A 883 -20.47 -19.74 20.78
C ALA A 883 -19.81 -21.11 21.01
N ASP A 884 -18.46 -21.17 21.10
CA ASP A 884 -17.72 -22.41 21.31
C ASP A 884 -17.22 -22.54 22.76
N LEU A 885 -17.91 -23.32 23.58
CA LEU A 885 -17.53 -23.62 24.97
C LEU A 885 -16.23 -24.45 25.08
N GLY A 886 -15.78 -25.06 24.00
CA GLY A 886 -14.48 -25.73 23.92
C GLY A 886 -13.31 -24.79 23.86
N THR A 887 -13.55 -23.47 24.04
CA THR A 887 -12.51 -22.41 24.03
C THR A 887 -12.76 -21.43 25.18
N ASN A 888 -11.82 -20.49 25.40
CA ASN A 888 -12.13 -19.34 26.27
C ASN A 888 -13.17 -18.46 25.56
N MET A 889 -13.87 -17.65 26.32
CA MET A 889 -14.99 -16.84 25.85
C MET A 889 -14.78 -15.35 26.12
N SER A 890 -15.48 -14.54 25.33
CA SER A 890 -15.58 -13.09 25.58
C SER A 890 -16.28 -12.81 26.91
N THR A 891 -15.86 -11.75 27.60
CA THR A 891 -16.55 -11.25 28.80
C THR A 891 -18.01 -10.89 28.55
N ASN A 892 -18.41 -10.65 27.27
CA ASN A 892 -19.81 -10.43 26.90
C ASN A 892 -20.72 -11.58 27.34
N MET A 893 -20.20 -12.84 27.33
CA MET A 893 -20.96 -14.03 27.71
C MET A 893 -21.40 -14.05 29.19
N LEU A 894 -20.89 -13.16 30.02
CA LEU A 894 -21.42 -12.96 31.38
C LEU A 894 -22.86 -12.40 31.35
N ASN A 895 -23.26 -11.76 30.24
CA ASN A 895 -24.62 -11.21 30.01
C ASN A 895 -25.49 -12.13 29.15
N ARG A 896 -25.16 -13.41 29.09
CA ARG A 896 -25.92 -14.42 28.36
C ARG A 896 -27.33 -14.63 28.94
N TRP A 897 -28.17 -15.30 28.17
CA TRP A 897 -29.48 -15.74 28.68
C TRP A 897 -29.31 -16.80 29.80
N THR A 898 -29.92 -16.58 30.96
CA THR A 898 -29.93 -17.44 32.13
C THR A 898 -31.35 -17.69 32.63
N GLY A 899 -32.36 -17.26 31.87
CA GLY A 899 -33.77 -17.36 32.16
C GLY A 899 -34.56 -16.29 31.42
N GLU A 900 -35.89 -16.39 31.43
CA GLU A 900 -36.77 -15.45 30.73
C GLU A 900 -36.47 -13.99 31.09
N GLY A 901 -36.31 -13.15 30.05
CA GLY A 901 -36.05 -11.70 30.17
C GLY A 901 -34.59 -11.30 30.46
N THR A 902 -33.64 -12.24 30.68
CA THR A 902 -32.29 -11.92 31.09
C THR A 902 -31.41 -11.49 29.90
N SER A 903 -31.66 -12.00 28.70
CA SER A 903 -30.97 -11.54 27.47
C SER A 903 -31.85 -11.81 26.25
N ASN A 904 -31.75 -10.92 25.23
CA ASN A 904 -32.33 -11.09 23.90
C ASN A 904 -31.28 -11.03 22.77
N THR A 905 -30.00 -11.01 23.15
CA THR A 905 -28.89 -10.89 22.20
C THR A 905 -27.87 -12.01 22.31
N LEU A 906 -27.65 -12.52 23.52
CA LEU A 906 -26.66 -13.57 23.80
C LEU A 906 -27.43 -14.84 24.28
N PRO A 907 -27.21 -15.98 23.60
CA PRO A 907 -27.94 -17.22 23.95
C PRO A 907 -27.45 -17.83 25.26
N ARG A 908 -28.15 -18.84 25.74
CA ARG A 908 -27.71 -19.73 26.82
C ARG A 908 -26.39 -20.44 26.42
N VAL A 909 -25.64 -20.85 27.40
CA VAL A 909 -24.44 -21.68 27.17
C VAL A 909 -24.84 -23.17 27.12
N THR A 910 -24.33 -23.90 26.12
CA THR A 910 -24.62 -25.34 25.89
C THR A 910 -23.56 -25.97 25.02
N PHE A 911 -23.14 -27.20 25.30
CA PHE A 911 -22.30 -28.00 24.41
C PHE A 911 -23.15 -28.79 23.40
N ALA A 912 -24.37 -29.16 23.78
CA ALA A 912 -25.23 -30.08 23.02
C ALA A 912 -25.92 -29.42 21.82
N ASN A 913 -26.09 -28.09 21.83
CA ASN A 913 -26.94 -27.39 20.87
C ASN A 913 -26.17 -26.38 19.99
N ASN A 914 -24.90 -26.68 19.73
CA ASN A 914 -24.03 -25.79 18.93
C ASN A 914 -24.58 -25.51 17.52
N GLY A 915 -25.36 -26.44 16.93
CA GLY A 915 -25.94 -26.23 15.59
C GLY A 915 -27.01 -25.13 15.53
N VAL A 916 -27.72 -24.86 16.64
CA VAL A 916 -28.75 -23.81 16.72
C VAL A 916 -28.15 -22.45 17.02
N ASN A 917 -27.26 -22.37 18.02
CA ASN A 917 -26.67 -21.10 18.47
C ASN A 917 -25.50 -20.66 17.61
N MET A 918 -24.95 -21.55 16.79
CA MET A 918 -23.71 -21.39 16.03
C MET A 918 -23.81 -21.69 14.54
N PRO A 919 -24.85 -21.30 13.79
CA PRO A 919 -24.74 -21.41 12.35
C PRO A 919 -23.61 -20.48 11.93
N LYS A 920 -22.66 -20.97 11.12
CA LYS A 920 -21.47 -20.22 10.69
C LYS A 920 -21.81 -18.92 9.97
N SER A 921 -23.03 -18.79 9.45
CA SER A 921 -23.51 -17.67 8.69
C SER A 921 -24.75 -17.08 9.32
N SER A 922 -24.60 -16.06 10.14
CA SER A 922 -25.69 -15.38 10.83
C SER A 922 -25.41 -13.88 10.98
N SER A 923 -26.46 -13.06 10.96
CA SER A 923 -26.37 -11.62 11.22
C SER A 923 -25.82 -11.31 12.63
N ARG A 924 -25.81 -12.27 13.55
CA ARG A 924 -25.18 -12.17 14.86
C ARG A 924 -23.70 -11.77 14.76
N TYR A 925 -23.00 -12.28 13.75
CA TYR A 925 -21.57 -12.08 13.55
C TYR A 925 -21.25 -10.91 12.62
N VAL A 926 -22.26 -10.34 11.95
CA VAL A 926 -22.09 -9.15 11.11
C VAL A 926 -22.13 -7.92 12.01
N LYS A 927 -21.05 -7.17 12.03
CA LYS A 927 -20.84 -6.01 12.89
C LYS A 927 -20.54 -4.77 12.08
N ASP A 928 -20.93 -3.60 12.61
CA ASP A 928 -20.56 -2.29 12.05
C ASP A 928 -19.03 -2.14 12.06
N GLY A 929 -18.42 -2.10 10.89
CA GLY A 929 -16.99 -1.92 10.66
C GLY A 929 -16.56 -0.46 10.55
N SER A 930 -17.45 0.48 10.82
CA SER A 930 -17.16 1.92 10.74
C SER A 930 -16.11 2.35 11.74
N TYR A 931 -15.18 3.20 11.31
CA TYR A 931 -14.15 3.74 12.19
C TYR A 931 -13.62 5.10 11.74
N LEU A 932 -13.03 5.83 12.68
CA LEU A 932 -12.16 6.98 12.49
C LEU A 932 -10.87 6.74 13.26
N ARG A 933 -9.72 6.82 12.58
CA ARG A 933 -8.40 6.61 13.19
C ARG A 933 -7.50 7.82 13.02
N LEU A 934 -6.89 8.25 14.12
CA LEU A 934 -5.77 9.18 14.11
C LEU A 934 -4.50 8.38 13.72
N LYS A 935 -4.25 8.35 12.40
CA LYS A 935 -3.20 7.53 11.78
C LYS A 935 -1.80 8.02 12.09
N ASN A 936 -1.61 9.35 12.11
CA ASN A 936 -0.30 9.95 12.34
C ASN A 936 -0.44 11.29 13.05
N VAL A 937 0.42 11.51 14.05
CA VAL A 937 0.65 12.80 14.70
C VAL A 937 2.14 13.01 14.79
N GLN A 938 2.62 14.18 14.39
CA GLN A 938 4.04 14.50 14.48
C GLN A 938 4.23 15.94 14.97
N LEU A 939 5.17 16.16 15.88
CA LEU A 939 5.63 17.46 16.35
C LEU A 939 7.13 17.54 16.10
N GLY A 940 7.57 18.50 15.28
CA GLY A 940 8.96 18.74 14.94
C GLY A 940 9.45 20.09 15.44
N TYR A 941 10.76 20.14 15.65
CA TYR A 941 11.50 21.37 15.95
C TYR A 941 12.75 21.42 15.08
N SER A 942 12.88 22.46 14.27
CA SER A 942 14.05 22.74 13.45
C SER A 942 14.97 23.70 14.17
N LEU A 943 16.25 23.36 14.29
CA LEU A 943 17.21 24.24 14.95
C LEU A 943 17.41 25.51 14.11
N PRO A 944 17.44 26.70 14.76
CA PRO A 944 17.75 27.96 14.10
C PRO A 944 19.12 27.95 13.42
N GLN A 945 19.24 28.66 12.29
CA GLN A 945 20.45 28.67 11.47
C GLN A 945 21.68 29.19 12.23
N ASP A 946 21.52 30.20 13.05
CA ASP A 946 22.58 30.82 13.87
C ASP A 946 23.28 29.81 14.83
N MET A 947 22.55 28.75 15.25
CA MET A 947 23.13 27.67 16.05
C MET A 947 23.96 26.70 15.19
N LEU A 948 23.67 26.63 13.90
CA LEU A 948 24.31 25.70 12.95
C LEU A 948 25.47 26.31 12.18
N ASP A 949 25.59 27.64 12.10
CA ASP A 949 26.56 28.37 11.28
C ASP A 949 28.03 28.00 11.55
N LYS A 950 28.34 27.49 12.76
CA LYS A 950 29.68 27.03 13.13
C LYS A 950 29.90 25.54 12.91
N THR A 951 28.92 24.84 12.37
CA THR A 951 28.97 23.40 12.11
C THR A 951 28.88 23.10 10.62
N PRO A 952 29.29 21.93 10.15
CA PRO A 952 29.06 21.52 8.77
C PRO A 952 27.60 21.17 8.45
N ILE A 953 26.67 21.34 9.41
CA ILE A 953 25.26 20.98 9.29
C ILE A 953 24.49 22.19 8.75
N SER A 954 23.84 22.00 7.61
CA SER A 954 23.00 23.04 6.98
C SER A 954 21.56 23.02 7.50
N SER A 955 21.08 21.91 8.06
CA SER A 955 19.75 21.81 8.66
C SER A 955 19.71 20.65 9.64
N LEU A 956 19.07 20.86 10.82
CA LEU A 956 18.84 19.83 11.83
C LEU A 956 17.41 19.97 12.37
N ARG A 957 16.61 18.91 12.19
CA ARG A 957 15.25 18.81 12.71
C ARG A 957 15.10 17.58 13.60
N ILE A 958 14.52 17.75 14.79
CA ILE A 958 14.19 16.69 15.74
C ILE A 958 12.66 16.59 15.79
N TYR A 959 12.11 15.39 15.83
CA TYR A 959 10.66 15.23 15.91
C TYR A 959 10.24 14.02 16.75
N LEU A 960 9.04 14.14 17.31
CA LEU A 960 8.31 13.05 17.95
C LEU A 960 7.11 12.72 17.07
N ALA A 961 6.82 11.44 16.87
CA ALA A 961 5.63 11.02 16.15
C ALA A 961 4.95 9.82 16.82
N ALA A 962 3.62 9.74 16.62
CA ALA A 962 2.82 8.59 17.01
C ALA A 962 1.97 8.13 15.85
N GLN A 963 1.84 6.80 15.68
CA GLN A 963 1.00 6.19 14.66
C GLN A 963 -0.09 5.34 15.29
N ASN A 964 -1.26 5.30 14.64
CA ASN A 964 -2.45 4.58 15.10
C ASN A 964 -2.79 4.94 16.56
N LEU A 965 -2.64 6.23 16.91
CA LEU A 965 -2.69 6.69 18.31
C LEU A 965 -4.06 6.46 18.94
N LEU A 966 -5.14 6.79 18.20
CA LEU A 966 -6.52 6.64 18.63
C LEU A 966 -7.34 6.04 17.50
N THR A 967 -8.25 5.12 17.85
CA THR A 967 -9.25 4.57 16.94
C THR A 967 -10.61 4.70 17.60
N PHE A 968 -11.54 5.38 16.93
CA PHE A 968 -12.94 5.50 17.34
C PHE A 968 -13.75 4.54 16.49
N THR A 969 -14.32 3.51 17.10
CA THR A 969 -15.10 2.47 16.44
C THR A 969 -16.06 1.81 17.42
N LYS A 970 -17.12 1.23 16.90
CA LYS A 970 -18.02 0.31 17.65
C LYS A 970 -17.68 -1.15 17.40
N TYR A 971 -16.70 -1.42 16.55
CA TYR A 971 -16.30 -2.76 16.21
C TYR A 971 -15.65 -3.46 17.41
N GLU A 972 -16.17 -4.61 17.75
CA GLU A 972 -15.76 -5.44 18.91
C GLU A 972 -14.73 -6.52 18.51
N GLY A 973 -13.90 -6.26 17.50
CA GLY A 973 -12.82 -7.15 17.08
C GLY A 973 -11.45 -6.57 17.38
N MET A 974 -10.40 -7.25 16.89
CA MET A 974 -9.02 -6.85 17.14
C MET A 974 -8.65 -5.53 16.43
N ASP A 975 -9.12 -5.33 15.20
CA ASP A 975 -8.87 -4.14 14.39
C ASP A 975 -10.01 -3.95 13.36
N PRO A 976 -10.64 -2.76 13.25
CA PRO A 976 -11.70 -2.52 12.26
C PRO A 976 -11.17 -2.38 10.81
N GLU A 977 -9.86 -2.28 10.60
CA GLU A 977 -9.26 -2.26 9.26
C GLU A 977 -9.14 -3.68 8.69
N VAL A 978 -10.24 -4.36 8.50
CA VAL A 978 -10.29 -5.71 7.94
C VAL A 978 -10.28 -5.63 6.42
N GLY A 979 -9.24 -6.16 5.79
CA GLY A 979 -9.09 -6.25 4.34
C GLY A 979 -9.52 -7.61 3.79
N VAL A 980 -8.75 -8.10 2.82
CA VAL A 980 -8.92 -9.45 2.25
C VAL A 980 -8.19 -10.46 3.11
N ASP A 981 -8.86 -11.55 3.50
CA ASP A 981 -8.18 -12.67 4.14
C ASP A 981 -7.32 -13.42 3.10
N THR A 982 -6.01 -13.42 3.29
CA THR A 982 -5.05 -14.05 2.38
C THR A 982 -4.80 -15.53 2.68
N SER A 983 -5.62 -16.13 3.55
CA SER A 983 -5.33 -17.42 4.18
C SER A 983 -5.29 -18.63 3.25
N ASP A 984 -6.03 -18.63 2.15
CA ASP A 984 -6.25 -19.87 1.38
C ASP A 984 -5.76 -19.90 -0.07
N ASN A 985 -5.00 -18.99 -0.58
CA ASN A 985 -4.38 -19.00 -1.93
C ASN A 985 -4.30 -17.65 -2.63
N GLY A 986 -4.19 -16.57 -1.90
CA GLY A 986 -4.00 -15.25 -2.50
C GLY A 986 -5.08 -14.24 -2.11
N THR A 987 -4.98 -13.06 -2.66
CA THR A 987 -5.89 -11.93 -2.42
C THR A 987 -7.17 -12.07 -3.23
N SER A 988 -8.04 -13.02 -2.90
CA SER A 988 -9.33 -13.15 -3.60
C SER A 988 -10.28 -12.02 -3.19
N PRO A 989 -10.79 -11.22 -4.12
CA PRO A 989 -11.80 -10.22 -3.82
C PRO A 989 -13.12 -10.80 -3.29
N LEU A 990 -13.30 -12.11 -3.31
CA LEU A 990 -14.48 -12.81 -2.80
C LEU A 990 -14.45 -13.00 -1.28
N ASP A 991 -13.33 -12.70 -0.61
CA ASP A 991 -13.10 -12.89 0.82
C ASP A 991 -12.86 -11.57 1.57
N ILE A 992 -13.47 -10.48 1.11
CA ILE A 992 -13.33 -9.14 1.71
C ILE A 992 -14.17 -9.04 2.98
N GLY A 993 -13.66 -8.36 4.00
CA GLY A 993 -14.41 -7.95 5.19
C GLY A 993 -14.65 -9.07 6.21
N ILE A 994 -13.89 -10.15 6.17
CA ILE A 994 -13.99 -11.28 7.10
C ILE A 994 -12.85 -11.22 8.11
N ASP A 995 -13.17 -11.03 9.38
CA ASP A 995 -12.19 -11.05 10.48
C ASP A 995 -12.08 -12.45 11.10
N ASN A 996 -11.01 -13.14 10.75
CA ASN A 996 -10.65 -14.44 11.29
C ASN A 996 -9.55 -14.36 12.37
N GLY A 997 -9.36 -13.22 13.06
CA GLY A 997 -8.27 -13.00 14.00
C GLY A 997 -6.95 -12.69 13.30
N LEU A 998 -6.97 -11.69 12.44
CA LEU A 998 -5.80 -11.20 11.72
C LEU A 998 -4.79 -10.57 12.68
N TYR A 999 -3.52 -10.52 12.27
CA TYR A 999 -2.47 -9.82 13.02
C TYR A 999 -2.83 -8.33 13.12
N PRO A 1000 -3.07 -7.77 14.35
CA PRO A 1000 -3.59 -6.41 14.50
C PRO A 1000 -2.53 -5.34 14.19
N SER A 1001 -2.99 -4.17 13.82
CA SER A 1001 -2.11 -2.99 13.68
C SER A 1001 -1.52 -2.59 15.02
N ALA A 1002 -0.25 -2.15 15.02
CA ALA A 1002 0.41 -1.69 16.24
C ALA A 1002 0.23 -0.17 16.45
N ARG A 1003 0.19 0.26 17.72
CA ARG A 1003 0.40 1.66 18.12
C ARG A 1003 1.90 1.90 18.22
N THR A 1004 2.42 2.89 17.49
CA THR A 1004 3.87 3.14 17.41
C THR A 1004 4.19 4.54 17.89
N PHE A 1005 5.23 4.67 18.73
CA PHE A 1005 5.81 5.94 19.16
C PHE A 1005 7.24 6.02 18.67
N THR A 1006 7.59 7.12 17.98
CA THR A 1006 8.92 7.29 17.37
C THR A 1006 9.54 8.62 17.75
N LEU A 1007 10.86 8.62 17.89
CA LEU A 1007 11.73 9.79 17.94
C LEU A 1007 12.59 9.79 16.67
N GLY A 1008 12.63 10.91 15.97
CA GLY A 1008 13.39 11.01 14.73
C GLY A 1008 14.23 12.25 14.62
N LEU A 1009 15.20 12.16 13.69
CA LEU A 1009 16.20 13.19 13.41
C LEU A 1009 16.41 13.30 11.90
N ASN A 1010 16.35 14.54 11.37
CA ASN A 1010 16.68 14.84 9.99
C ASN A 1010 17.89 15.79 9.96
N ILE A 1011 18.96 15.39 9.28
CA ILE A 1011 20.20 16.17 9.19
C ILE A 1011 20.53 16.38 7.71
N LYS A 1012 20.92 17.60 7.34
CA LYS A 1012 21.50 17.93 6.05
C LYS A 1012 22.86 18.61 6.25
N PHE A 1013 23.82 18.21 5.42
CA PHE A 1013 25.17 18.75 5.40
C PHE A 1013 25.43 19.55 4.14
#